data_faa55c4ecf6b98e878ba24f8b3a77025
#
_entry.id   faa55c4ecf6b98e878ba24f8b3a77025
#
_cell.length_a   1.000
_cell.length_b   1.000
_cell.length_c   1.000
_cell.angle_alpha   90.00
_cell.angle_beta   90.00
_cell.angle_gamma   90.00
#
_symmetry.space_group_name_H-M   'P 1'
#
loop_
_entity.id
_entity.type
_entity.pdbx_description
1 polymer ?
#
loop_
_entity_poly.entity_id
_entity_poly.type
_entity_poly.pdbx_seq_one_letter_code
_entity_poly.pdbx_strand_id
1 'polypeptide(L)'
;MARLPAPWGNRINRDAPVSFSFEGQAFQGYEGDVIASALAGQGKWMLSRSFKYHRPRGAMSMAGTEADTLVQLPSDPNVQADRHPISAGLQVTAQNVNGSLARDRDAFMDKLGRFMPVGFYYRTFMGPTRNSWLKLWEPLIRKKAGLGVLDINAPNEDYEKANLFCDLLVVGAGLAGLTAAIEAAEAGADVILAEQEPVLGGALTYGRDVDRLSDLLAKVQSLPNLRIMTDTVVNGWFEDNWLPLIRGNKLFKTRAREVLLATGCIEQPAIFRNNDLPGILLGTGAQRLMRHYGVKPGKRAVVLAANLDGYRVAQDLLDAGVELAAVVDPRPGGSGSELGQQLATRGTRVIHGAVGEARGKTHVTGVKVGGDWLDCDLLVISVGYAPMWQLPCHAGANLGYNETAARFSLSLPDAPLGIAGGVAGVFAPDAVVADAQRAAQTALTRLGLPTRDIAQVEDVEAALTNFEPAIAGHPKGKDFVDRDEDIQIKDLQNAVKEGYRELELIKRFTTVGMGPSQGRHSALATARVVAKATDRTIGQIGVTTARPPFGPETLGVLSGHHHPADRRTALHHEHIRLGADMRPVGAWWRPYFYGPKQDAKRLIEEEVHAVRNGVGVLDVSTLGGLEVRGPDAGEFLNRIYTMAYKKQPVGRCRYCLMTNEMGTVIDDGVAYRLAEDLFYVTATTGAVARVYSDMLFWNAQWRLDVDVLNVTSAFSGFNITGPKARSVVEALDSDIDFSRDSFAYLDGRSGMVAGVPVRAMRIGFTGELSYELHCPTSYAHTLWDAVMAAGHAHELRPYGLEASRILRLEKGHILIGQDTDALTSPDELGFEWAISKTKPFFVGKRSTEMRRNKGLPRKLVGLTFDGPDVPGESCLVLRDDVPVGHVTSVLWSPTLNTHIALAYVHGDDATQGSQVTVKCRNGKRVVTTVRGHTFFDPENKRQEV
;
A
#
# COMPACT_ATOMS: atom_id res chain seq x y z
N MET A 1 5.36 43.22 -2.87
CA MET A 1 5.41 43.73 -1.48
C MET A 1 6.86 43.63 -1.02
N ALA A 2 7.31 44.61 -0.21
CA ALA A 2 8.66 44.56 0.30
C ALA A 2 8.78 43.47 1.40
N ARG A 3 9.89 42.76 1.40
CA ARG A 3 10.23 41.88 2.50
C ARG A 3 10.42 42.67 3.78
N LEU A 4 9.95 42.14 4.90
CA LEU A 4 10.21 42.71 6.21
C LEU A 4 11.70 42.67 6.55
N PRO A 5 12.28 43.70 7.22
CA PRO A 5 13.68 43.71 7.61
C PRO A 5 13.96 42.66 8.73
N ALA A 6 15.23 42.42 9.03
CA ALA A 6 15.56 41.66 10.25
C ALA A 6 14.94 42.32 11.50
N PRO A 7 14.48 41.56 12.49
CA PRO A 7 14.70 40.12 12.70
C PRO A 7 13.69 39.20 12.00
N TRP A 8 12.78 39.73 11.19
CA TRP A 8 11.87 38.91 10.41
C TRP A 8 12.59 38.09 9.33
N GLY A 9 12.11 36.91 9.00
CA GLY A 9 12.74 36.03 7.99
C GLY A 9 13.94 35.28 8.53
N ASN A 10 13.78 34.59 9.67
CA ASN A 10 14.84 33.85 10.34
C ASN A 10 15.28 32.56 9.61
N ARG A 11 14.56 32.13 8.57
CA ARG A 11 14.90 30.94 7.77
C ARG A 11 15.53 31.30 6.41
N ILE A 12 15.51 32.56 5.99
CA ILE A 12 16.03 32.96 4.68
C ILE A 12 17.43 33.59 4.80
N ASN A 13 18.28 33.24 3.82
CA ASN A 13 19.57 33.87 3.64
C ASN A 13 19.42 35.01 2.59
N ARG A 14 19.38 36.28 3.04
CA ARG A 14 19.16 37.45 2.18
C ARG A 14 20.32 37.72 1.22
N ASP A 15 21.50 37.20 1.52
CA ASP A 15 22.70 37.38 0.70
C ASP A 15 22.81 36.34 -0.41
N ALA A 16 21.91 35.33 -0.44
CA ALA A 16 21.84 34.27 -1.43
C ALA A 16 20.50 34.30 -2.21
N PRO A 17 20.35 35.20 -3.20
CA PRO A 17 19.15 35.25 -4.04
C PRO A 17 19.05 34.02 -4.95
N VAL A 18 17.84 33.47 -5.09
CA VAL A 18 17.56 32.28 -5.91
C VAL A 18 16.52 32.63 -6.96
N SER A 19 16.83 32.38 -8.24
CA SER A 19 15.91 32.60 -9.36
C SER A 19 15.24 31.31 -9.80
N PHE A 20 13.92 31.35 -9.99
CA PHE A 20 13.10 30.24 -10.47
C PHE A 20 11.98 30.76 -11.38
N SER A 21 11.18 29.87 -11.96
CA SER A 21 10.04 30.28 -12.79
C SER A 21 8.73 29.71 -12.26
N PHE A 22 7.67 30.51 -12.38
CA PHE A 22 6.29 30.10 -12.12
C PHE A 22 5.41 30.53 -13.30
N GLU A 23 4.67 29.58 -13.89
CA GLU A 23 3.85 29.83 -15.10
C GLU A 23 4.64 30.47 -16.24
N GLY A 24 5.91 30.08 -16.42
CA GLY A 24 6.81 30.62 -17.42
C GLY A 24 7.33 32.04 -17.16
N GLN A 25 6.99 32.66 -16.04
CA GLN A 25 7.50 33.96 -15.60
C GLN A 25 8.63 33.77 -14.60
N ALA A 26 9.67 34.58 -14.70
CA ALA A 26 10.79 34.57 -13.74
C ALA A 26 10.40 35.23 -12.42
N PHE A 27 10.77 34.58 -11.33
CA PHE A 27 10.63 35.05 -9.95
C PHE A 27 11.95 34.92 -9.22
N GLN A 28 12.10 35.70 -8.16
CA GLN A 28 13.29 35.66 -7.31
C GLN A 28 12.88 35.50 -5.84
N GLY A 29 13.48 34.59 -5.14
CA GLY A 29 13.42 34.45 -3.68
C GLY A 29 14.81 34.42 -3.08
N TYR A 30 14.95 33.91 -1.89
CA TYR A 30 16.21 33.73 -1.18
C TYR A 30 16.41 32.24 -0.83
N GLU A 31 17.64 31.82 -0.65
CA GLU A 31 17.93 30.54 -0.05
C GLU A 31 17.18 30.38 1.28
N GLY A 32 16.50 29.25 1.48
CA GLY A 32 15.61 28.99 2.62
C GLY A 32 14.14 29.39 2.37
N ASP A 33 13.82 30.06 1.26
CA ASP A 33 12.42 30.24 0.85
C ASP A 33 11.83 28.91 0.32
N VAL A 34 10.53 28.75 0.54
CA VAL A 34 9.73 27.76 -0.18
C VAL A 34 9.00 28.44 -1.36
N ILE A 35 8.47 27.65 -2.30
CA ILE A 35 7.81 28.19 -3.51
C ILE A 35 6.75 29.23 -3.14
N ALA A 36 5.86 28.89 -2.17
CA ALA A 36 4.76 29.77 -1.75
C ALA A 36 5.24 31.08 -1.13
N SER A 37 6.28 31.03 -0.27
CA SER A 37 6.82 32.24 0.39
C SER A 37 7.55 33.14 -0.60
N ALA A 38 8.30 32.58 -1.55
CA ALA A 38 8.99 33.35 -2.59
C ALA A 38 7.99 34.07 -3.50
N LEU A 39 6.90 33.40 -3.91
CA LEU A 39 5.85 33.98 -4.72
C LEU A 39 5.06 35.07 -3.94
N ALA A 40 4.68 34.79 -2.70
CA ALA A 40 3.99 35.75 -1.84
C ALA A 40 4.83 36.99 -1.58
N GLY A 41 6.14 36.87 -1.39
CA GLY A 41 7.10 37.96 -1.26
C GLY A 41 7.12 38.93 -2.46
N GLN A 42 6.70 38.46 -3.64
CA GLN A 42 6.53 39.27 -4.86
C GLN A 42 5.04 39.58 -5.17
N GLY A 43 4.15 39.36 -4.21
CA GLY A 43 2.72 39.69 -4.34
C GLY A 43 1.90 38.65 -5.12
N LYS A 44 2.43 37.47 -5.40
CA LYS A 44 1.72 36.40 -6.08
C LYS A 44 1.11 35.45 -5.05
N TRP A 45 -0.17 35.59 -4.77
CA TRP A 45 -0.88 34.85 -3.73
C TRP A 45 -1.64 33.62 -4.25
N MET A 46 -2.04 33.68 -5.52
CA MET A 46 -2.76 32.58 -6.16
C MET A 46 -1.76 31.57 -6.72
N LEU A 47 -1.82 30.31 -6.23
CA LEU A 47 -0.89 29.23 -6.57
C LEU A 47 -1.51 28.20 -7.50
N SER A 48 -2.81 27.91 -7.31
CA SER A 48 -3.52 26.89 -8.07
C SER A 48 -5.02 27.23 -8.15
N ARG A 49 -5.79 26.30 -8.69
CA ARG A 49 -7.24 26.34 -8.66
C ARG A 49 -7.81 25.07 -8.04
N SER A 50 -9.02 25.16 -7.48
CA SER A 50 -9.70 23.99 -6.95
C SER A 50 -10.12 23.02 -8.07
N PHE A 51 -10.12 21.72 -7.78
CA PHE A 51 -10.30 20.72 -8.83
C PHE A 51 -11.75 20.58 -9.32
N LYS A 52 -12.75 20.93 -8.50
CA LYS A 52 -14.18 20.80 -8.86
C LYS A 52 -14.75 22.06 -9.46
N TYR A 53 -14.45 23.22 -8.86
CA TYR A 53 -15.03 24.51 -9.26
C TYR A 53 -14.04 25.45 -9.93
N HIS A 54 -12.77 25.09 -10.04
CA HIS A 54 -11.72 25.95 -10.60
C HIS A 54 -11.61 27.32 -9.92
N ARG A 55 -11.92 27.38 -8.65
CA ARG A 55 -11.80 28.58 -7.82
C ARG A 55 -10.34 28.87 -7.49
N PRO A 56 -9.96 30.14 -7.30
CA PRO A 56 -8.58 30.48 -6.94
C PRO A 56 -8.20 29.88 -5.58
N ARG A 57 -6.98 29.38 -5.49
CA ARG A 57 -6.40 28.79 -4.28
C ARG A 57 -5.04 29.39 -3.97
N GLY A 58 -4.69 29.48 -2.69
CA GLY A 58 -3.42 29.96 -2.18
C GLY A 58 -3.15 29.42 -0.78
N ALA A 59 -1.95 29.64 -0.27
CA ALA A 59 -1.56 29.16 1.04
C ALA A 59 -2.47 29.66 2.16
N MET A 60 -2.77 28.80 3.12
CA MET A 60 -3.57 29.10 4.31
C MET A 60 -2.74 28.94 5.59
N SER A 61 -2.06 27.81 5.77
CA SER A 61 -1.35 27.45 6.99
C SER A 61 0.17 27.61 6.91
N MET A 62 0.73 27.57 5.71
CA MET A 62 2.19 27.52 5.49
C MET A 62 2.86 26.35 6.25
N ALA A 63 2.17 25.22 6.38
CA ALA A 63 2.60 24.05 7.15
C ALA A 63 2.57 22.74 6.36
N GLY A 64 2.28 22.79 5.05
CA GLY A 64 2.17 21.59 4.22
C GLY A 64 1.00 20.68 4.62
N THR A 65 -0.09 21.26 5.08
CA THR A 65 -1.24 20.51 5.60
C THR A 65 -2.52 20.66 4.79
N GLU A 66 -2.48 21.46 3.71
CA GLU A 66 -3.62 21.73 2.83
C GLU A 66 -3.32 21.43 1.35
N ALA A 67 -4.37 21.17 0.55
CA ALA A 67 -4.26 20.95 -0.90
C ALA A 67 -4.17 22.27 -1.71
N ASP A 68 -4.45 23.41 -1.11
CA ASP A 68 -4.50 24.70 -1.80
C ASP A 68 -3.15 25.17 -2.36
N THR A 69 -2.07 24.56 -1.90
CA THR A 69 -0.68 24.87 -2.27
C THR A 69 -0.09 23.89 -3.28
N LEU A 70 -0.87 22.93 -3.80
CA LEU A 70 -0.37 21.93 -4.73
C LEU A 70 -0.03 22.56 -6.10
N VAL A 71 1.20 22.28 -6.54
CA VAL A 71 1.76 22.73 -7.82
C VAL A 71 2.40 21.55 -8.59
N GLN A 72 2.63 21.78 -9.87
CA GLN A 72 3.30 20.83 -10.75
C GLN A 72 4.76 21.22 -10.95
N LEU A 73 5.68 20.30 -10.71
CA LEU A 73 7.06 20.33 -11.17
C LEU A 73 7.21 19.50 -12.45
N PRO A 74 8.31 19.62 -13.21
CA PRO A 74 8.51 18.85 -14.44
C PRO A 74 8.37 17.34 -14.25
N SER A 75 8.93 16.78 -13.17
CA SER A 75 8.91 15.35 -12.84
C SER A 75 7.74 14.97 -11.90
N ASP A 76 7.26 15.90 -11.07
CA ASP A 76 6.41 15.58 -9.94
C ASP A 76 5.13 16.41 -9.90
N PRO A 77 3.95 15.79 -9.97
CA PRO A 77 2.68 16.43 -9.66
C PRO A 77 2.46 16.53 -8.15
N ASN A 78 1.51 17.39 -7.75
CA ASN A 78 1.00 17.51 -6.39
C ASN A 78 2.07 17.87 -5.35
N VAL A 79 3.04 18.70 -5.73
CA VAL A 79 4.08 19.18 -4.83
C VAL A 79 3.52 20.31 -3.97
N GLN A 80 3.76 20.26 -2.67
CA GLN A 80 3.33 21.25 -1.71
C GLN A 80 4.23 22.49 -1.79
N ALA A 81 3.73 23.59 -2.38
CA ALA A 81 4.48 24.82 -2.58
C ALA A 81 4.88 25.53 -1.28
N ASP A 82 4.18 25.26 -0.19
CA ASP A 82 4.47 25.80 1.14
C ASP A 82 5.50 24.98 1.95
N ARG A 83 5.99 23.87 1.37
CA ARG A 83 7.07 23.04 1.93
C ARG A 83 8.27 22.90 1.01
N HIS A 84 8.05 22.87 -0.29
CA HIS A 84 9.12 22.62 -1.25
C HIS A 84 10.05 23.84 -1.37
N PRO A 85 11.36 23.68 -1.08
CA PRO A 85 12.33 24.78 -1.21
C PRO A 85 12.51 25.20 -2.67
N ILE A 86 12.78 26.48 -2.91
CA ILE A 86 13.17 26.95 -4.22
C ILE A 86 14.64 26.60 -4.51
N SER A 87 14.94 26.34 -5.78
CA SER A 87 16.31 26.13 -6.26
C SER A 87 16.53 26.87 -7.58
N ALA A 88 17.78 27.11 -7.94
CA ALA A 88 18.12 27.82 -9.15
C ALA A 88 17.61 27.06 -10.39
N GLY A 89 16.82 27.74 -11.23
CA GLY A 89 16.26 27.16 -12.45
C GLY A 89 15.02 26.29 -12.25
N LEU A 90 14.49 26.15 -11.03
CA LEU A 90 13.27 25.39 -10.76
C LEU A 90 12.11 25.93 -11.62
N GLN A 91 11.41 25.02 -12.27
CA GLN A 91 10.24 25.33 -13.10
C GLN A 91 8.98 24.84 -12.38
N VAL A 92 8.08 25.75 -12.13
CA VAL A 92 6.82 25.46 -11.39
C VAL A 92 5.64 25.89 -12.25
N THR A 93 4.62 25.05 -12.32
CA THR A 93 3.33 25.41 -12.96
C THR A 93 2.18 25.14 -12.00
N ALA A 94 1.09 25.88 -12.18
CA ALA A 94 -0.11 25.71 -11.39
C ALA A 94 -0.86 24.44 -11.80
N GLN A 95 -1.53 23.80 -10.86
CA GLN A 95 -2.43 22.69 -11.13
C GLN A 95 -3.89 23.11 -11.28
N ASN A 96 -4.71 22.21 -11.85
CA ASN A 96 -6.14 22.39 -12.07
C ASN A 96 -6.46 23.63 -12.93
N VAL A 97 -5.68 23.86 -13.96
CA VAL A 97 -5.79 25.02 -14.85
C VAL A 97 -5.92 24.58 -16.30
N ASN A 98 -6.87 25.16 -17.03
CA ASN A 98 -7.04 25.00 -18.47
C ASN A 98 -6.75 26.33 -19.19
N GLY A 99 -5.52 26.46 -19.68
CA GLY A 99 -4.99 27.66 -20.28
C GLY A 99 -3.95 28.34 -19.40
N SER A 100 -4.27 29.38 -18.64
CA SER A 100 -3.37 29.99 -17.67
C SER A 100 -4.04 30.24 -16.33
N LEU A 101 -3.25 30.30 -15.27
CA LEU A 101 -3.75 30.55 -13.93
C LEU A 101 -4.67 31.78 -13.84
N ALA A 102 -4.32 32.86 -14.56
CA ALA A 102 -5.10 34.10 -14.59
C ALA A 102 -6.36 34.01 -15.46
N ARG A 103 -6.32 33.20 -16.55
CA ARG A 103 -7.40 33.06 -17.53
C ARG A 103 -7.73 31.59 -17.76
N ASP A 104 -8.20 30.94 -16.74
CA ASP A 104 -8.62 29.54 -16.80
C ASP A 104 -9.95 29.42 -17.54
N ARG A 105 -9.96 28.59 -18.61
CA ARG A 105 -11.14 28.36 -19.45
C ARG A 105 -12.23 27.60 -18.70
N ASP A 106 -11.86 26.83 -17.68
CA ASP A 106 -12.78 26.00 -16.90
C ASP A 106 -13.32 26.74 -15.64
N ALA A 107 -12.88 27.96 -15.38
CA ALA A 107 -13.39 28.78 -14.28
C ALA A 107 -14.91 29.06 -14.31
N PHE A 108 -15.59 28.80 -15.45
CA PHE A 108 -17.04 28.86 -15.53
C PHE A 108 -17.75 27.74 -14.74
N MET A 109 -17.05 26.67 -14.41
CA MET A 109 -17.57 25.57 -13.58
C MET A 109 -18.08 26.07 -12.23
N ASP A 110 -17.49 27.11 -11.68
CA ASP A 110 -17.97 27.75 -10.46
C ASP A 110 -19.45 28.20 -10.56
N LYS A 111 -19.88 28.65 -11.74
CA LYS A 111 -21.29 29.04 -11.99
C LYS A 111 -22.22 27.83 -12.16
N LEU A 112 -21.69 26.71 -12.56
CA LEU A 112 -22.43 25.46 -12.75
C LEU A 112 -22.53 24.63 -11.46
N GLY A 113 -21.96 25.08 -10.35
CA GLY A 113 -21.91 24.33 -9.10
C GLY A 113 -23.27 23.83 -8.57
N ARG A 114 -24.38 24.50 -8.94
CA ARG A 114 -25.75 24.03 -8.60
C ARG A 114 -26.14 22.71 -9.27
N PHE A 115 -25.50 22.37 -10.39
CA PHE A 115 -25.75 21.13 -11.16
C PHE A 115 -24.74 20.02 -10.82
N MET A 116 -23.80 20.28 -9.96
CA MET A 116 -22.77 19.36 -9.52
C MET A 116 -22.85 19.13 -7.99
N PRO A 117 -24.01 18.69 -7.45
CA PRO A 117 -24.06 18.27 -6.06
C PRO A 117 -23.18 17.07 -5.86
N VAL A 118 -22.77 16.80 -4.64
CA VAL A 118 -22.02 15.58 -4.30
C VAL A 118 -22.78 14.35 -4.79
N GLY A 119 -22.06 13.38 -5.37
CA GLY A 119 -22.66 12.18 -5.95
C GLY A 119 -23.32 12.37 -7.30
N PHE A 120 -23.22 13.55 -7.95
CA PHE A 120 -23.85 13.78 -9.25
C PHE A 120 -23.44 12.76 -10.33
N TYR A 121 -22.22 12.28 -10.31
CA TYR A 121 -21.71 11.29 -11.25
C TYR A 121 -22.30 9.88 -11.05
N TYR A 122 -22.86 9.56 -9.91
CA TYR A 122 -23.60 8.31 -9.68
C TYR A 122 -24.99 8.32 -10.32
N ARG A 123 -25.55 9.50 -10.64
CA ARG A 123 -26.89 9.70 -11.16
C ARG A 123 -26.93 10.18 -12.60
N THR A 124 -25.83 10.79 -13.06
CA THR A 124 -25.66 11.31 -14.41
C THR A 124 -24.58 10.52 -15.13
N PHE A 125 -24.35 10.82 -16.40
CA PHE A 125 -23.27 10.19 -17.19
C PHE A 125 -23.41 8.67 -17.39
N MET A 126 -24.64 8.14 -17.28
CA MET A 126 -24.94 6.71 -17.48
C MET A 126 -25.18 6.34 -18.95
N GLY A 127 -25.47 7.33 -19.81
CA GLY A 127 -25.75 7.12 -21.19
C GLY A 127 -24.70 7.70 -22.15
N PRO A 128 -24.79 7.41 -23.48
CA PRO A 128 -25.86 6.66 -24.13
C PRO A 128 -25.75 5.12 -24.04
N THR A 129 -24.60 4.57 -23.65
CA THR A 129 -24.41 3.12 -23.53
C THR A 129 -23.85 2.74 -22.18
N ARG A 130 -23.93 1.45 -21.78
CA ARG A 130 -23.36 0.93 -20.54
C ARG A 130 -21.86 1.23 -20.38
N ASN A 131 -21.13 1.32 -21.50
CA ASN A 131 -19.69 1.59 -21.49
C ASN A 131 -19.35 3.08 -21.60
N SER A 132 -20.34 3.97 -21.62
CA SER A 132 -20.13 5.42 -21.80
C SER A 132 -19.35 6.04 -20.65
N TRP A 133 -19.49 5.50 -19.43
CA TRP A 133 -18.69 5.96 -18.29
C TRP A 133 -17.19 5.82 -18.57
N LEU A 134 -16.71 4.60 -18.83
CA LEU A 134 -15.28 4.31 -19.01
C LEU A 134 -14.69 4.95 -20.27
N LYS A 135 -15.46 5.03 -21.37
CA LYS A 135 -14.94 5.46 -22.67
C LYS A 135 -15.10 6.95 -22.96
N LEU A 136 -16.05 7.62 -22.32
CA LEU A 136 -16.39 9.03 -22.62
C LEU A 136 -16.31 9.91 -21.37
N TRP A 137 -17.13 9.61 -20.34
CA TRP A 137 -17.35 10.55 -19.25
C TRP A 137 -16.21 10.57 -18.23
N GLU A 138 -15.70 9.44 -17.81
CA GLU A 138 -14.59 9.38 -16.86
C GLU A 138 -13.32 10.07 -17.40
N PRO A 139 -12.84 9.79 -18.62
CA PRO A 139 -11.69 10.49 -19.20
C PRO A 139 -11.90 12.00 -19.31
N LEU A 140 -13.14 12.43 -19.65
CA LEU A 140 -13.47 13.85 -19.73
C LEU A 140 -13.45 14.52 -18.36
N ILE A 141 -14.05 13.89 -17.35
CA ILE A 141 -14.12 14.43 -15.99
C ILE A 141 -12.71 14.46 -15.38
N ARG A 142 -11.93 13.38 -15.52
CA ARG A 142 -10.54 13.33 -15.04
C ARG A 142 -9.68 14.41 -15.67
N LYS A 143 -9.80 14.63 -16.98
CA LYS A 143 -9.08 15.72 -17.64
C LYS A 143 -9.48 17.10 -17.10
N LYS A 144 -10.76 17.28 -16.73
CA LYS A 144 -11.24 18.54 -16.13
C LYS A 144 -10.82 18.71 -14.69
N ALA A 145 -10.72 17.64 -13.92
CA ALA A 145 -10.23 17.67 -12.55
C ALA A 145 -8.76 18.11 -12.45
N GLY A 146 -7.92 17.80 -13.44
CA GLY A 146 -6.59 18.39 -13.60
C GLY A 146 -5.62 18.13 -12.44
N LEU A 147 -5.61 16.93 -11.87
CA LEU A 147 -4.85 16.56 -10.65
C LEU A 147 -3.31 16.44 -10.85
N GLY A 148 -2.75 17.15 -11.81
CA GLY A 148 -1.33 17.09 -12.18
C GLY A 148 -1.05 16.01 -13.24
N VAL A 149 0.15 16.03 -13.79
CA VAL A 149 0.60 15.12 -14.84
C VAL A 149 1.86 14.38 -14.37
N LEU A 150 1.76 13.05 -14.35
CA LEU A 150 2.88 12.19 -14.02
C LEU A 150 3.81 12.05 -15.23
N ASP A 151 5.10 12.27 -15.05
CA ASP A 151 6.10 11.95 -16.06
C ASP A 151 6.46 10.46 -16.01
N ILE A 152 5.92 9.70 -16.94
CA ILE A 152 6.18 8.25 -17.05
C ILE A 152 7.60 7.91 -17.52
N ASN A 153 8.35 8.89 -18.01
CA ASN A 153 9.73 8.73 -18.45
C ASN A 153 10.75 9.28 -17.44
N ALA A 154 10.28 9.79 -16.29
CA ALA A 154 11.17 10.23 -15.23
C ALA A 154 12.11 9.09 -14.82
N PRO A 155 13.41 9.34 -14.63
CA PRO A 155 14.33 8.31 -14.16
C PRO A 155 13.90 7.81 -12.78
N ASN A 156 14.10 6.51 -12.55
CA ASN A 156 13.91 5.96 -11.21
C ASN A 156 14.96 6.54 -10.28
N GLU A 157 14.51 6.96 -9.12
CA GLU A 157 15.39 7.38 -8.04
C GLU A 157 15.83 6.18 -7.20
N ASP A 158 16.99 6.30 -6.58
CA ASP A 158 17.48 5.32 -5.62
C ASP A 158 16.84 5.56 -4.25
N TYR A 159 16.27 4.51 -3.67
CA TYR A 159 15.61 4.56 -2.37
C TYR A 159 16.34 3.64 -1.39
N GLU A 160 16.71 4.20 -0.25
CA GLU A 160 17.41 3.48 0.79
C GLU A 160 16.47 3.06 1.93
N LYS A 161 16.78 1.92 2.55
CA LYS A 161 16.10 1.46 3.77
C LYS A 161 17.14 1.08 4.82
N ALA A 162 16.94 1.58 6.04
CA ALA A 162 17.80 1.30 7.17
C ALA A 162 16.97 0.90 8.39
N ASN A 163 17.58 0.21 9.35
CA ASN A 163 16.96 -0.11 10.62
C ASN A 163 17.52 0.83 11.71
N LEU A 164 16.63 1.29 12.59
CA LEU A 164 16.96 2.05 13.78
C LEU A 164 16.30 1.43 15.00
N PHE A 165 17.00 1.55 16.12
CA PHE A 165 16.52 1.11 17.43
C PHE A 165 16.82 2.20 18.44
N CYS A 166 15.93 2.39 19.42
CA CYS A 166 16.13 3.32 20.53
C CYS A 166 15.31 2.91 21.75
N ASP A 167 15.66 3.44 22.90
CA ASP A 167 14.83 3.30 24.09
C ASP A 167 13.58 4.17 23.99
N LEU A 168 13.75 5.45 23.59
CA LEU A 168 12.64 6.38 23.43
C LEU A 168 12.69 7.09 22.06
N LEU A 169 11.60 6.99 21.30
CA LEU A 169 11.37 7.84 20.13
C LEU A 169 10.47 9.01 20.52
N VAL A 170 10.97 10.22 20.42
CA VAL A 170 10.18 11.45 20.58
C VAL A 170 9.83 11.99 19.20
N VAL A 171 8.53 12.21 18.92
CA VAL A 171 8.02 12.69 17.64
C VAL A 171 7.50 14.13 17.78
N GLY A 172 8.15 15.05 17.05
CA GLY A 172 7.93 16.49 17.12
C GLY A 172 8.91 17.17 18.07
N ALA A 173 9.60 18.19 17.58
CA ALA A 173 10.63 18.92 18.30
C ALA A 173 10.18 20.35 18.70
N GLY A 174 8.91 20.53 19.05
CA GLY A 174 8.42 21.72 19.73
C GLY A 174 8.88 21.77 21.20
N LEU A 175 8.34 22.73 21.98
CA LEU A 175 8.66 22.88 23.40
C LEU A 175 8.50 21.56 24.18
N ALA A 176 7.39 20.86 23.99
CA ALA A 176 7.14 19.58 24.67
C ALA A 176 8.16 18.50 24.25
N GLY A 177 8.40 18.34 22.95
CA GLY A 177 9.31 17.28 22.46
C GLY A 177 10.78 17.53 22.84
N LEU A 178 11.26 18.78 22.75
CA LEU A 178 12.60 19.14 23.20
C LEU A 178 12.76 18.88 24.71
N THR A 179 11.79 19.28 25.52
CA THR A 179 11.81 19.06 26.98
C THR A 179 11.81 17.57 27.32
N ALA A 180 10.94 16.77 26.70
CA ALA A 180 10.85 15.33 26.95
C ALA A 180 12.11 14.58 26.50
N ALA A 181 12.69 14.96 25.36
CA ALA A 181 13.91 14.34 24.83
C ALA A 181 15.11 14.63 25.73
N ILE A 182 15.24 15.87 26.22
CA ILE A 182 16.29 16.25 27.18
C ILE A 182 16.12 15.45 28.48
N GLU A 183 14.92 15.45 29.05
CA GLU A 183 14.62 14.75 30.31
C GLU A 183 14.98 13.27 30.24
N ALA A 184 14.63 12.62 29.15
CA ALA A 184 14.90 11.21 28.95
C ALA A 184 16.41 10.92 28.72
N ALA A 185 17.07 11.75 27.91
CA ALA A 185 18.49 11.58 27.62
C ALA A 185 19.37 11.83 28.86
N GLU A 186 19.02 12.81 29.70
CA GLU A 186 19.70 13.06 30.99
C GLU A 186 19.55 11.90 31.96
N ALA A 187 18.45 11.15 31.91
CA ALA A 187 18.24 9.94 32.66
C ALA A 187 18.97 8.70 32.09
N GLY A 188 19.68 8.84 30.96
CA GLY A 188 20.48 7.80 30.33
C GLY A 188 19.80 6.98 29.25
N ALA A 189 18.61 7.35 28.82
CA ALA A 189 17.93 6.69 27.68
C ALA A 189 18.64 6.98 26.35
N ASP A 190 18.67 6.00 25.43
CA ASP A 190 19.01 6.23 24.02
C ASP A 190 17.78 6.83 23.29
N VAL A 191 17.88 8.10 22.90
CA VAL A 191 16.75 8.89 22.41
C VAL A 191 16.92 9.24 20.95
N ILE A 192 15.86 9.03 20.16
CA ILE A 192 15.71 9.61 18.82
C ILE A 192 14.64 10.71 18.89
N LEU A 193 15.00 11.94 18.47
CA LEU A 193 14.10 13.07 18.32
C LEU A 193 13.85 13.31 16.83
N ALA A 194 12.64 12.98 16.34
CA ALA A 194 12.24 13.15 14.95
C ALA A 194 11.38 14.42 14.77
N GLU A 195 11.77 15.25 13.79
CA GLU A 195 11.07 16.50 13.44
C GLU A 195 10.85 16.58 11.92
N GLN A 196 9.62 16.87 11.51
CA GLN A 196 9.27 17.00 10.08
C GLN A 196 9.80 18.27 9.43
N GLU A 197 10.02 19.34 10.22
CA GLU A 197 10.57 20.60 9.73
C GLU A 197 12.11 20.54 9.67
N PRO A 198 12.75 21.39 8.83
CA PRO A 198 14.22 21.43 8.76
C PRO A 198 14.90 21.97 10.00
N VAL A 199 14.14 22.61 10.90
CA VAL A 199 14.64 23.21 12.14
C VAL A 199 13.82 22.76 13.35
N LEU A 200 14.49 22.62 14.48
CA LEU A 200 13.85 22.33 15.76
C LEU A 200 13.16 23.57 16.33
N GLY A 201 12.18 23.38 17.21
CA GLY A 201 11.54 24.44 18.00
C GLY A 201 10.02 24.54 17.77
N GLY A 202 9.48 23.97 16.69
CA GLY A 202 8.05 24.00 16.42
C GLY A 202 7.47 25.42 16.50
N ALA A 203 6.46 25.66 17.35
CA ALA A 203 5.81 26.96 17.51
C ALA A 203 6.74 28.03 18.12
N LEU A 204 7.81 27.68 18.82
CA LEU A 204 8.81 28.63 19.32
C LEU A 204 9.53 29.37 18.19
N THR A 205 9.59 28.81 16.97
CA THR A 205 10.29 29.42 15.84
C THR A 205 9.52 30.60 15.19
N TYR A 206 8.20 30.68 15.42
CA TYR A 206 7.34 31.73 14.87
C TYR A 206 6.42 32.39 15.90
N GLY A 207 6.30 31.85 17.11
CA GLY A 207 5.58 32.40 18.23
C GLY A 207 6.38 33.44 18.99
N ARG A 208 6.01 33.70 20.23
CA ARG A 208 6.61 34.75 21.06
C ARG A 208 7.69 34.27 22.06
N ASP A 209 7.70 33.01 22.45
CA ASP A 209 8.63 32.48 23.45
C ASP A 209 9.99 32.03 22.81
N VAL A 210 10.47 32.79 21.85
CA VAL A 210 11.68 32.48 21.09
C VAL A 210 12.93 32.40 21.99
N ASP A 211 12.97 33.15 23.06
CA ASP A 211 14.10 33.21 23.98
C ASP A 211 14.36 31.85 24.69
N ARG A 212 13.31 31.05 24.90
CA ARG A 212 13.45 29.70 25.48
C ARG A 212 14.12 28.71 24.51
N LEU A 213 14.09 28.99 23.20
CA LEU A 213 14.56 28.05 22.18
C LEU A 213 16.07 27.88 22.21
N SER A 214 16.83 28.96 22.42
CA SER A 214 18.30 28.94 22.41
C SER A 214 18.88 27.97 23.46
N ASP A 215 18.36 28.00 24.67
CA ASP A 215 18.83 27.17 25.78
C ASP A 215 18.48 25.69 25.54
N LEU A 216 17.26 25.42 25.06
CA LEU A 216 16.84 24.06 24.71
C LEU A 216 17.70 23.47 23.59
N LEU A 217 18.02 24.25 22.55
CA LEU A 217 18.86 23.80 21.44
C LEU A 217 20.30 23.52 21.89
N ALA A 218 20.89 24.39 22.71
CA ALA A 218 22.21 24.19 23.27
C ALA A 218 22.27 22.87 24.07
N LYS A 219 21.24 22.63 24.88
CA LYS A 219 21.16 21.44 25.73
C LYS A 219 21.01 20.16 24.92
N VAL A 220 20.09 20.13 23.93
CA VAL A 220 19.86 18.98 23.05
C VAL A 220 21.15 18.61 22.30
N GLN A 221 21.91 19.62 21.81
CA GLN A 221 23.18 19.38 21.10
C GLN A 221 24.30 18.84 21.99
N SER A 222 24.22 19.07 23.30
CA SER A 222 25.22 18.60 24.23
C SER A 222 25.08 17.14 24.67
N LEU A 223 23.97 16.49 24.38
CA LEU A 223 23.66 15.13 24.85
C LEU A 223 24.05 14.08 23.79
N PRO A 224 25.08 13.25 24.06
CA PRO A 224 25.62 12.31 23.05
C PRO A 224 24.68 11.11 22.77
N ASN A 225 23.75 10.80 23.69
CA ASN A 225 22.74 9.74 23.57
C ASN A 225 21.41 10.23 23.02
N LEU A 226 21.37 11.45 22.44
CA LEU A 226 20.23 12.02 21.79
C LEU A 226 20.52 12.25 20.29
N ARG A 227 19.89 11.45 19.43
CA ARG A 227 19.99 11.58 17.98
C ARG A 227 18.89 12.50 17.45
N ILE A 228 19.27 13.58 16.79
CA ILE A 228 18.35 14.52 16.14
C ILE A 228 18.13 14.11 14.68
N MET A 229 16.87 14.05 14.25
CA MET A 229 16.48 13.78 12.86
C MET A 229 15.47 14.85 12.40
N THR A 230 15.97 15.90 11.76
CA THR A 230 15.15 16.92 11.07
C THR A 230 14.77 16.46 9.65
N ASP A 231 13.86 17.17 8.99
CA ASP A 231 13.28 16.79 7.68
C ASP A 231 12.79 15.34 7.67
N THR A 232 12.32 14.85 8.83
CA THR A 232 11.99 13.44 9.03
C THR A 232 10.55 13.30 9.47
N VAL A 233 9.72 12.71 8.63
CA VAL A 233 8.30 12.44 8.90
C VAL A 233 8.16 11.04 9.52
N VAL A 234 7.52 10.94 10.68
CA VAL A 234 7.06 9.66 11.23
C VAL A 234 5.72 9.34 10.58
N ASN A 235 5.74 8.43 9.59
CA ASN A 235 4.64 8.30 8.64
C ASN A 235 3.62 7.20 8.97
N GLY A 236 3.72 6.60 10.12
CA GLY A 236 2.77 5.62 10.62
C GLY A 236 3.22 4.97 11.92
N TRP A 237 2.35 4.16 12.49
CA TRP A 237 2.63 3.31 13.63
C TRP A 237 2.03 1.94 13.40
N PHE A 238 2.83 0.89 13.56
CA PHE A 238 2.47 -0.50 13.32
C PHE A 238 2.80 -1.35 14.54
N GLU A 239 2.51 -2.63 14.50
CA GLU A 239 2.78 -3.57 15.58
C GLU A 239 4.28 -3.60 15.97
N ASP A 240 4.59 -4.06 17.18
CA ASP A 240 5.94 -4.09 17.76
C ASP A 240 6.62 -2.72 17.81
N ASN A 241 5.85 -1.65 17.99
CA ASN A 241 6.38 -0.28 17.92
C ASN A 241 7.27 -0.03 16.70
N TRP A 242 6.87 -0.57 15.56
CA TRP A 242 7.52 -0.29 14.31
C TRP A 242 6.96 1.00 13.70
N LEU A 243 7.82 2.01 13.58
CA LEU A 243 7.46 3.30 12.99
C LEU A 243 8.38 3.58 11.79
N PRO A 244 7.81 3.84 10.58
CA PRO A 244 8.59 4.33 9.44
C PRO A 244 8.92 5.81 9.63
N LEU A 245 10.21 6.11 9.74
CA LEU A 245 10.74 7.47 9.67
C LEU A 245 11.23 7.71 8.25
N ILE A 246 10.72 8.73 7.58
CA ILE A 246 11.05 9.03 6.18
C ILE A 246 11.74 10.37 6.09
N ARG A 247 12.94 10.37 5.48
CA ARG A 247 13.76 11.54 5.23
C ARG A 247 14.24 11.53 3.78
N GLY A 248 13.66 12.37 2.94
CA GLY A 248 13.90 12.32 1.50
C GLY A 248 13.64 10.93 0.92
N ASN A 249 14.62 10.33 0.25
CA ASN A 249 14.53 9.01 -0.37
C ASN A 249 14.89 7.86 0.59
N LYS A 250 15.02 8.13 1.88
CA LYS A 250 15.42 7.13 2.87
C LYS A 250 14.31 6.82 3.87
N LEU A 251 13.97 5.54 4.02
CA LEU A 251 13.06 5.02 5.02
C LEU A 251 13.84 4.31 6.12
N PHE A 252 13.70 4.79 7.34
CA PHE A 252 14.21 4.13 8.53
C PHE A 252 13.11 3.29 9.17
N LYS A 253 13.32 1.99 9.22
CA LYS A 253 12.48 1.02 9.93
C LYS A 253 12.84 1.09 11.41
N THR A 254 12.15 1.95 12.13
CA THR A 254 12.49 2.26 13.54
C THR A 254 11.67 1.41 14.48
N ARG A 255 12.31 0.77 15.45
CA ARG A 255 11.68 0.15 16.61
C ARG A 255 12.12 0.85 17.88
N ALA A 256 11.17 1.37 18.63
CA ALA A 256 11.38 2.03 19.90
C ALA A 256 10.78 1.20 21.02
N ARG A 257 11.42 1.17 22.19
CA ARG A 257 10.83 0.53 23.39
C ARG A 257 9.68 1.36 23.94
N GLU A 258 9.81 2.68 23.91
CA GLU A 258 8.77 3.66 24.26
C GLU A 258 8.67 4.74 23.18
N VAL A 259 7.49 5.31 22.99
CA VAL A 259 7.26 6.40 22.04
C VAL A 259 6.52 7.53 22.72
N LEU A 260 7.00 8.77 22.55
CA LEU A 260 6.36 9.97 23.04
C LEU A 260 6.01 10.88 21.88
N LEU A 261 4.72 11.15 21.70
CA LEU A 261 4.21 12.04 20.67
C LEU A 261 4.04 13.46 21.20
N ALA A 262 4.84 14.38 20.69
CA ALA A 262 4.79 15.83 20.97
C ALA A 262 4.45 16.60 19.68
N THR A 263 3.54 16.07 18.88
CA THR A 263 3.19 16.51 17.53
C THR A 263 2.34 17.80 17.51
N GLY A 264 1.91 18.26 18.67
CA GLY A 264 1.18 19.52 18.79
C GLY A 264 -0.26 19.46 18.27
N CYS A 265 -0.72 20.56 17.72
CA CYS A 265 -2.10 20.75 17.24
C CYS A 265 -2.12 21.50 15.90
N ILE A 266 -3.24 21.38 15.19
CA ILE A 266 -3.51 22.09 13.94
C ILE A 266 -4.56 23.16 14.18
N GLU A 267 -4.26 24.39 13.78
CA GLU A 267 -5.21 25.49 13.80
C GLU A 267 -6.36 25.23 12.82
N GLN A 268 -7.59 25.48 13.27
CA GLN A 268 -8.80 25.16 12.52
C GLN A 268 -9.32 26.39 11.76
N PRO A 269 -9.78 26.23 10.51
CA PRO A 269 -10.36 27.34 9.75
C PRO A 269 -11.78 27.62 10.20
N ALA A 270 -12.23 28.89 9.99
CA ALA A 270 -13.64 29.27 10.08
C ALA A 270 -14.35 29.02 8.75
N ILE A 271 -15.64 28.71 8.81
CA ILE A 271 -16.46 28.39 7.65
C ILE A 271 -17.47 29.49 7.42
N PHE A 272 -17.36 30.15 6.28
CA PHE A 272 -18.23 31.22 5.84
C PHE A 272 -18.18 31.32 4.30
N ARG A 273 -19.05 32.14 3.69
CA ARG A 273 -19.03 32.26 2.23
C ARG A 273 -17.71 32.83 1.70
N ASN A 274 -17.15 32.15 0.67
CA ASN A 274 -15.88 32.47 0.02
C ASN A 274 -14.65 32.37 0.96
N ASN A 275 -14.69 31.51 1.96
CA ASN A 275 -13.58 31.24 2.89
C ASN A 275 -12.33 30.65 2.24
N ASP A 276 -12.36 30.46 0.95
CA ASP A 276 -11.31 29.83 0.13
C ASP A 276 -10.47 30.83 -0.69
N LEU A 277 -10.75 32.12 -0.60
CA LEU A 277 -10.02 33.13 -1.37
C LEU A 277 -8.56 33.27 -0.90
N PRO A 278 -7.60 33.42 -1.83
CA PRO A 278 -6.23 33.81 -1.49
C PRO A 278 -6.20 35.09 -0.67
N GLY A 279 -5.29 35.17 0.30
CA GLY A 279 -5.26 36.29 1.28
C GLY A 279 -6.12 36.01 2.52
N ILE A 280 -6.75 34.84 2.63
CA ILE A 280 -7.34 34.34 3.87
C ILE A 280 -6.38 33.30 4.45
N LEU A 281 -5.76 33.63 5.60
CA LEU A 281 -4.72 32.85 6.26
C LEU A 281 -5.18 32.41 7.65
N LEU A 282 -4.64 31.31 8.15
CA LEU A 282 -4.65 30.99 9.58
C LEU A 282 -3.64 31.86 10.31
N GLY A 283 -3.86 32.08 11.61
CA GLY A 283 -2.98 32.88 12.45
C GLY A 283 -1.53 32.39 12.40
N THR A 284 -1.34 31.08 12.57
CA THR A 284 -0.01 30.44 12.47
C THR A 284 0.60 30.58 11.07
N GLY A 285 -0.21 30.59 10.01
CA GLY A 285 0.24 30.79 8.64
C GLY A 285 0.77 32.20 8.42
N ALA A 286 0.09 33.22 8.93
CA ALA A 286 0.55 34.59 8.88
C ALA A 286 1.85 34.82 9.68
N GLN A 287 1.96 34.21 10.87
CA GLN A 287 3.17 34.26 11.69
C GLN A 287 4.36 33.56 10.99
N ARG A 288 4.16 32.39 10.40
CA ARG A 288 5.22 31.70 9.62
C ARG A 288 5.69 32.54 8.42
N LEU A 289 4.78 33.15 7.65
CA LEU A 289 5.16 34.04 6.56
C LEU A 289 6.04 35.20 7.04
N MET A 290 5.69 35.85 8.14
CA MET A 290 6.46 36.94 8.71
C MET A 290 7.79 36.47 9.32
N ARG A 291 7.73 35.54 10.28
CA ARG A 291 8.89 35.12 11.09
C ARG A 291 9.87 34.29 10.31
N HIS A 292 9.41 33.30 9.54
CA HIS A 292 10.32 32.43 8.80
C HIS A 292 10.86 33.07 7.51
N TYR A 293 9.96 33.73 6.77
CA TYR A 293 10.28 34.18 5.41
C TYR A 293 10.36 35.71 5.24
N GLY A 294 10.06 36.47 6.29
CA GLY A 294 10.05 37.93 6.23
C GLY A 294 9.00 38.51 5.25
N VAL A 295 7.95 37.76 4.94
CA VAL A 295 6.89 38.18 4.01
C VAL A 295 5.81 38.92 4.78
N LYS A 296 5.54 40.20 4.41
CA LYS A 296 4.39 40.94 4.90
C LYS A 296 3.10 40.39 4.29
N PRO A 297 2.17 39.79 5.08
CA PRO A 297 1.07 39.00 4.51
C PRO A 297 -0.05 39.85 3.87
N GLY A 298 -0.09 41.13 4.15
CA GLY A 298 -1.05 42.08 3.59
C GLY A 298 -0.72 43.50 3.98
N LYS A 299 -1.50 44.48 3.49
CA LYS A 299 -1.39 45.91 3.86
C LYS A 299 -2.39 46.26 4.93
N ARG A 300 -3.62 45.76 4.83
CA ARG A 300 -4.73 46.03 5.72
C ARG A 300 -5.48 44.74 6.07
N ALA A 301 -5.44 44.36 7.33
CA ALA A 301 -5.97 43.11 7.81
C ALA A 301 -7.26 43.27 8.65
N VAL A 302 -8.10 42.23 8.55
CA VAL A 302 -9.08 41.91 9.58
C VAL A 302 -8.62 40.60 10.24
N VAL A 303 -8.69 40.54 11.58
CA VAL A 303 -8.37 39.31 12.34
C VAL A 303 -9.66 38.79 12.97
N LEU A 304 -10.03 37.54 12.63
CA LEU A 304 -11.10 36.83 13.32
C LEU A 304 -10.46 36.06 14.48
N ALA A 305 -10.60 36.57 15.69
CA ALA A 305 -9.96 36.09 16.90
C ALA A 305 -10.97 35.47 17.86
N ALA A 306 -11.05 34.17 17.97
CA ALA A 306 -11.90 33.49 18.95
C ALA A 306 -11.11 32.88 20.12
N ASN A 307 -9.84 33.21 20.25
CA ASN A 307 -8.94 32.78 21.33
C ASN A 307 -7.83 33.82 21.55
N LEU A 308 -6.97 33.62 22.55
CA LEU A 308 -5.89 34.56 22.86
C LEU A 308 -4.84 34.66 21.73
N ASP A 309 -4.61 33.57 21.01
CA ASP A 309 -3.62 33.56 19.93
C ASP A 309 -4.02 34.48 18.77
N GLY A 310 -5.32 34.62 18.51
CA GLY A 310 -5.81 35.59 17.54
C GLY A 310 -5.43 37.04 17.89
N TYR A 311 -5.45 37.40 19.16
CA TYR A 311 -5.00 38.69 19.64
C TYR A 311 -3.46 38.84 19.56
N ARG A 312 -2.70 37.77 19.87
CA ARG A 312 -1.24 37.74 19.72
C ARG A 312 -0.85 37.92 18.26
N VAL A 313 -1.52 37.25 17.34
CA VAL A 313 -1.32 37.43 15.89
C VAL A 313 -1.63 38.82 15.44
N ALA A 314 -2.70 39.43 15.97
CA ALA A 314 -3.03 40.84 15.68
C ALA A 314 -1.89 41.78 16.12
N GLN A 315 -1.28 41.55 17.28
CA GLN A 315 -0.09 42.31 17.72
C GLN A 315 1.10 42.11 16.78
N ASP A 316 1.39 40.85 16.37
CA ASP A 316 2.48 40.56 15.43
C ASP A 316 2.28 41.23 14.07
N LEU A 317 1.04 41.34 13.59
CA LEU A 317 0.71 42.06 12.37
C LEU A 317 0.97 43.56 12.48
N LEU A 318 0.58 44.19 13.61
CA LEU A 318 0.89 45.60 13.89
C LEU A 318 2.39 45.85 13.96
N ASP A 319 3.14 44.94 14.64
CA ASP A 319 4.59 45.02 14.76
C ASP A 319 5.28 44.88 13.39
N ALA A 320 4.69 44.10 12.47
CA ALA A 320 5.12 43.99 11.07
C ALA A 320 4.64 45.17 10.18
N GLY A 321 4.00 46.18 10.75
CA GLY A 321 3.50 47.33 10.04
C GLY A 321 2.27 47.06 9.15
N VAL A 322 1.46 46.05 9.45
CA VAL A 322 0.16 45.81 8.81
C VAL A 322 -0.91 46.67 9.52
N GLU A 323 -1.68 47.44 8.79
CA GLU A 323 -2.83 48.15 9.33
C GLU A 323 -3.94 47.17 9.75
N LEU A 324 -4.47 47.28 10.95
CA LEU A 324 -5.62 46.49 11.37
C LEU A 324 -6.93 47.28 11.16
N ALA A 325 -7.76 46.81 10.23
CA ALA A 325 -9.10 47.38 10.04
C ALA A 325 -10.01 47.06 11.22
N ALA A 326 -9.90 45.85 11.76
CA ALA A 326 -10.54 45.40 13.00
C ALA A 326 -9.99 44.07 13.48
N VAL A 327 -10.13 43.79 14.79
CA VAL A 327 -10.20 42.47 15.37
C VAL A 327 -11.66 42.12 15.60
N VAL A 328 -12.11 40.98 15.07
CA VAL A 328 -13.49 40.53 15.19
C VAL A 328 -13.50 39.34 16.15
N ASP A 329 -14.15 39.47 17.31
CA ASP A 329 -14.29 38.43 18.30
C ASP A 329 -15.75 37.93 18.37
N PRO A 330 -16.04 36.68 18.04
CA PRO A 330 -17.39 36.15 18.10
C PRO A 330 -17.82 35.74 19.50
N ARG A 331 -16.92 35.74 20.48
CA ARG A 331 -17.23 35.31 21.87
C ARG A 331 -17.91 36.42 22.64
N PRO A 332 -18.94 36.13 23.45
CA PRO A 332 -19.50 37.07 24.40
C PRO A 332 -18.42 37.62 25.35
N GLY A 333 -18.21 38.91 25.38
CA GLY A 333 -17.21 39.56 26.24
C GLY A 333 -15.74 39.34 25.87
N GLY A 334 -15.45 38.73 24.69
CA GLY A 334 -14.08 38.45 24.25
C GLY A 334 -13.21 39.70 24.07
N SER A 335 -13.81 40.85 23.74
CA SER A 335 -13.15 42.16 23.64
C SER A 335 -12.58 42.70 24.96
N GLY A 336 -13.02 42.17 26.10
CA GLY A 336 -12.58 42.62 27.43
C GLY A 336 -11.26 41.95 27.91
N SER A 337 -10.60 41.13 27.11
CA SER A 337 -9.30 40.56 27.47
C SER A 337 -8.22 41.63 27.59
N GLU A 338 -7.19 41.41 28.39
CA GLU A 338 -6.05 42.29 28.52
C GLU A 338 -5.40 42.61 27.17
N LEU A 339 -5.20 41.58 26.33
CA LEU A 339 -4.68 41.75 24.98
C LEU A 339 -5.61 42.55 24.08
N GLY A 340 -6.93 42.41 24.24
CA GLY A 340 -7.92 43.23 23.54
C GLY A 340 -7.83 44.71 23.94
N GLN A 341 -7.66 45.02 25.23
CA GLN A 341 -7.44 46.37 25.73
C GLN A 341 -6.10 46.94 25.21
N GLN A 342 -5.02 46.19 25.21
CA GLN A 342 -3.74 46.62 24.64
C GLN A 342 -3.85 46.95 23.15
N LEU A 343 -4.57 46.16 22.36
CA LEU A 343 -4.83 46.48 20.95
C LEU A 343 -5.68 47.75 20.78
N ALA A 344 -6.68 47.93 21.64
CA ALA A 344 -7.50 49.15 21.61
C ALA A 344 -6.66 50.39 21.92
N THR A 345 -5.73 50.36 22.88
CA THR A 345 -4.80 51.47 23.15
C THR A 345 -3.85 51.76 21.97
N ARG A 346 -3.57 50.80 21.12
CA ARG A 346 -2.83 50.97 19.86
C ARG A 346 -3.75 51.46 18.69
N GLY A 347 -4.99 51.83 18.96
CA GLY A 347 -5.95 52.34 17.97
C GLY A 347 -6.66 51.24 17.16
N THR A 348 -6.56 49.97 17.53
CA THR A 348 -7.24 48.89 16.82
C THR A 348 -8.70 48.78 17.28
N ARG A 349 -9.62 48.74 16.34
CA ARG A 349 -11.05 48.53 16.62
C ARG A 349 -11.29 47.03 16.93
N VAL A 350 -11.80 46.71 18.11
CA VAL A 350 -12.28 45.36 18.47
C VAL A 350 -13.80 45.33 18.35
N ILE A 351 -14.32 44.40 17.55
CA ILE A 351 -15.73 44.27 17.19
C ILE A 351 -16.26 42.93 17.68
N HIS A 352 -17.36 42.92 18.41
CA HIS A 352 -18.08 41.67 18.66
C HIS A 352 -18.89 41.28 17.41
N GLY A 353 -18.71 40.05 16.95
CA GLY A 353 -19.41 39.53 15.77
C GLY A 353 -18.71 38.40 15.08
N ALA A 354 -19.28 37.93 13.99
CA ALA A 354 -18.72 36.83 13.18
C ALA A 354 -18.58 37.27 11.72
N VAL A 355 -17.60 36.71 11.04
CA VAL A 355 -17.45 36.88 9.58
C VAL A 355 -18.41 35.95 8.87
N GLY A 356 -19.34 36.53 8.08
CA GLY A 356 -20.32 35.75 7.31
C GLY A 356 -19.99 35.56 5.84
N GLU A 357 -19.22 36.49 5.25
CA GLU A 357 -18.88 36.46 3.82
C GLU A 357 -17.57 37.21 3.57
N ALA A 358 -16.76 36.72 2.64
CA ALA A 358 -15.63 37.41 2.05
C ALA A 358 -15.94 37.80 0.60
N ARG A 359 -15.40 38.93 0.12
CA ARG A 359 -15.47 39.35 -1.27
C ARG A 359 -14.09 39.45 -1.89
N GLY A 360 -14.05 39.17 -3.19
CA GLY A 360 -12.85 39.22 -4.01
C GLY A 360 -13.01 38.35 -5.25
N LYS A 361 -12.13 38.51 -6.22
CA LYS A 361 -12.12 37.68 -7.45
C LYS A 361 -11.01 36.62 -7.44
N THR A 362 -9.78 37.05 -7.21
CA THR A 362 -8.57 36.20 -7.15
C THR A 362 -7.82 36.39 -5.83
N HIS A 363 -8.28 37.31 -5.01
CA HIS A 363 -7.73 37.67 -3.72
C HIS A 363 -8.83 38.35 -2.90
N VAL A 364 -8.78 38.27 -1.59
CA VAL A 364 -9.73 38.93 -0.70
C VAL A 364 -9.60 40.43 -0.82
N THR A 365 -10.73 41.16 -0.86
CA THR A 365 -10.80 42.63 -0.90
C THR A 365 -11.68 43.18 0.17
N GLY A 366 -12.30 42.37 0.98
CA GLY A 366 -13.13 42.79 2.11
C GLY A 366 -13.89 41.61 2.72
N VAL A 367 -14.33 41.78 3.95
CA VAL A 367 -15.11 40.79 4.70
C VAL A 367 -16.36 41.44 5.29
N LYS A 368 -17.43 40.69 5.43
CA LYS A 368 -18.70 41.13 5.99
C LYS A 368 -18.81 40.67 7.44
N VAL A 369 -18.96 41.63 8.35
CA VAL A 369 -19.13 41.36 9.79
C VAL A 369 -20.48 41.93 10.20
N GLY A 370 -21.41 41.10 10.65
CA GLY A 370 -22.78 41.51 10.86
C GLY A 370 -23.43 41.99 9.55
N GLY A 371 -23.79 43.27 9.49
CA GLY A 371 -24.34 43.95 8.30
C GLY A 371 -23.30 44.65 7.42
N ASP A 372 -22.12 44.95 7.95
CA ASP A 372 -21.16 45.90 7.40
C ASP A 372 -20.00 45.24 6.66
N TRP A 373 -19.55 45.86 5.58
CA TRP A 373 -18.34 45.49 4.87
C TRP A 373 -17.12 46.21 5.42
N LEU A 374 -16.08 45.43 5.76
CA LEU A 374 -14.76 45.94 6.11
C LEU A 374 -13.81 45.68 4.95
N ASP A 375 -13.22 46.74 4.40
CA ASP A 375 -12.20 46.60 3.35
C ASP A 375 -10.89 46.06 3.93
N CYS A 376 -10.35 45.03 3.32
CA CYS A 376 -9.08 44.45 3.71
C CYS A 376 -8.50 43.65 2.54
N ASP A 377 -7.18 43.51 2.48
CA ASP A 377 -6.46 42.61 1.56
C ASP A 377 -5.91 41.36 2.28
N LEU A 378 -6.21 41.22 3.57
CA LEU A 378 -5.83 40.08 4.41
C LEU A 378 -6.93 39.80 5.43
N LEU A 379 -7.39 38.59 5.50
CA LEU A 379 -8.15 38.04 6.62
C LEU A 379 -7.33 36.98 7.35
N VAL A 380 -7.12 37.16 8.65
CA VAL A 380 -6.45 36.17 9.48
C VAL A 380 -7.45 35.50 10.41
N ILE A 381 -7.42 34.18 10.48
CA ILE A 381 -8.35 33.37 11.26
C ILE A 381 -7.60 32.65 12.37
N SER A 382 -8.06 32.84 13.62
CA SER A 382 -7.59 32.08 14.78
C SER A 382 -8.79 31.81 15.69
N VAL A 383 -9.40 30.62 15.46
CA VAL A 383 -10.68 30.24 16.08
C VAL A 383 -10.61 28.95 16.89
N GLY A 384 -9.45 28.31 16.93
CA GLY A 384 -9.22 27.12 17.74
C GLY A 384 -8.28 26.11 17.11
N TYR A 385 -8.01 25.03 17.84
CA TYR A 385 -7.07 24.00 17.49
C TYR A 385 -7.68 22.61 17.63
N ALA A 386 -7.23 21.69 16.79
CA ALA A 386 -7.46 20.27 16.93
C ALA A 386 -6.13 19.55 17.19
N PRO A 387 -6.06 18.59 18.11
CA PRO A 387 -4.84 17.81 18.35
C PRO A 387 -4.44 17.02 17.11
N MET A 388 -3.15 16.75 16.93
CA MET A 388 -2.61 15.88 15.88
C MET A 388 -2.83 14.42 16.27
N TRP A 389 -4.07 13.94 16.16
CA TRP A 389 -4.50 12.62 16.65
C TRP A 389 -4.15 11.43 15.75
N GLN A 390 -3.63 11.66 14.55
CA GLN A 390 -3.44 10.60 13.55
C GLN A 390 -2.51 9.50 14.05
N LEU A 391 -1.28 9.84 14.46
CA LEU A 391 -0.33 8.85 14.98
C LEU A 391 -0.81 8.19 16.28
N PRO A 392 -1.34 8.92 17.28
CA PRO A 392 -1.98 8.28 18.45
C PRO A 392 -3.04 7.26 18.07
N CYS A 393 -3.90 7.57 17.09
CA CYS A 393 -4.94 6.65 16.63
C CYS A 393 -4.38 5.42 15.91
N HIS A 394 -3.26 5.56 15.18
CA HIS A 394 -2.57 4.38 14.61
C HIS A 394 -2.06 3.43 15.72
N ALA A 395 -1.72 3.97 16.88
CA ALA A 395 -1.32 3.22 18.07
C ALA A 395 -2.51 2.71 18.91
N GLY A 396 -3.73 2.91 18.46
CA GLY A 396 -4.94 2.44 19.15
C GLY A 396 -5.56 3.43 20.14
N ALA A 397 -5.13 4.69 20.17
CA ALA A 397 -5.79 5.71 20.98
C ALA A 397 -7.21 6.01 20.50
N ASN A 398 -8.11 6.25 21.44
CA ASN A 398 -9.49 6.61 21.18
C ASN A 398 -9.71 8.11 21.30
N LEU A 399 -10.64 8.65 20.51
CA LEU A 399 -11.04 10.04 20.54
C LEU A 399 -12.38 10.20 21.25
N GLY A 400 -12.43 11.07 22.26
CA GLY A 400 -13.63 11.53 22.92
C GLY A 400 -13.82 13.04 22.72
N TYR A 401 -15.03 13.50 22.50
CA TYR A 401 -15.28 14.95 22.42
C TYR A 401 -15.42 15.56 23.81
N ASN A 402 -14.62 16.59 24.09
CA ASN A 402 -14.68 17.36 25.32
C ASN A 402 -15.52 18.62 25.07
N GLU A 403 -16.73 18.66 25.65
CA GLU A 403 -17.68 19.78 25.45
C GLU A 403 -17.15 21.10 26.03
N THR A 404 -16.42 21.06 27.17
CA THR A 404 -15.88 22.28 27.83
C THR A 404 -14.75 22.90 26.96
N ALA A 405 -13.87 22.05 26.45
CA ALA A 405 -12.76 22.50 25.59
C ALA A 405 -13.17 22.65 24.12
N ALA A 406 -14.40 22.24 23.75
CA ALA A 406 -14.95 22.21 22.39
C ALA A 406 -14.04 21.55 21.35
N ARG A 407 -13.34 20.46 21.73
CA ARG A 407 -12.39 19.71 20.89
C ARG A 407 -12.39 18.23 21.20
N PHE A 408 -11.84 17.45 20.27
CA PHE A 408 -11.52 16.05 20.56
C PHE A 408 -10.31 15.95 21.48
N SER A 409 -10.36 15.00 22.40
CA SER A 409 -9.29 14.64 23.33
C SER A 409 -8.94 13.16 23.15
N LEU A 410 -7.69 12.82 23.43
CA LEU A 410 -7.17 11.47 23.29
C LEU A 410 -7.26 10.68 24.61
N SER A 411 -7.72 9.44 24.51
CA SER A 411 -7.63 8.43 25.56
C SER A 411 -6.64 7.38 25.08
N LEU A 412 -5.53 7.20 25.79
CA LEU A 412 -4.45 6.31 25.42
C LEU A 412 -4.77 4.87 25.79
N PRO A 413 -4.38 3.87 24.94
CA PRO A 413 -4.38 2.47 25.32
C PRO A 413 -3.29 2.16 26.34
N ASP A 414 -3.37 0.98 26.95
CA ASP A 414 -2.23 0.46 27.73
C ASP A 414 -1.15 -0.07 26.77
N ALA A 415 -0.32 0.85 26.30
CA ALA A 415 0.70 0.62 25.29
C ALA A 415 1.92 1.50 25.61
N PRO A 416 3.11 1.23 25.06
CA PRO A 416 4.31 2.03 25.21
C PRO A 416 4.20 3.39 24.48
N LEU A 417 3.17 4.13 24.80
CA LEU A 417 2.78 5.42 24.20
C LEU A 417 2.60 6.49 25.27
N GLY A 418 3.26 7.63 25.07
CA GLY A 418 3.03 8.88 25.78
C GLY A 418 2.63 10.00 24.82
N ILE A 419 1.90 11.01 25.30
CA ILE A 419 1.62 12.26 24.59
C ILE A 419 1.95 13.44 25.47
N ALA A 420 2.37 14.57 24.87
CA ALA A 420 2.66 15.78 25.64
C ALA A 420 2.42 17.08 24.84
N GLY A 421 2.07 18.15 25.56
CA GLY A 421 1.83 19.46 25.00
C GLY A 421 0.52 19.58 24.21
N GLY A 422 0.50 20.29 23.08
CA GLY A 422 -0.71 20.60 22.32
C GLY A 422 -1.51 19.38 21.86
N VAL A 423 -0.87 18.23 21.57
CA VAL A 423 -1.57 16.97 21.25
C VAL A 423 -2.30 16.40 22.47
N ALA A 424 -1.77 16.63 23.68
CA ALA A 424 -2.43 16.31 24.94
C ALA A 424 -3.45 17.40 25.36
N GLY A 425 -3.45 18.52 24.67
CA GLY A 425 -4.34 19.65 24.93
C GLY A 425 -3.82 20.62 25.98
N VAL A 426 -2.53 20.66 26.22
CA VAL A 426 -1.82 21.56 27.14
C VAL A 426 -1.16 22.65 26.33
N PHE A 427 -1.35 23.94 26.72
CA PHE A 427 -0.95 25.09 25.90
C PHE A 427 -0.07 26.10 26.61
N ALA A 428 -0.29 26.38 27.91
CA ALA A 428 0.54 27.33 28.63
C ALA A 428 1.99 26.84 28.72
N PRO A 429 3.01 27.64 28.35
CA PRO A 429 4.39 27.17 28.20
C PRO A 429 4.95 26.40 29.40
N ASP A 430 4.73 26.87 30.64
CA ASP A 430 5.23 26.21 31.85
C ASP A 430 4.47 24.90 32.12
N ALA A 431 3.17 24.86 31.83
CA ALA A 431 2.38 23.63 31.89
C ALA A 431 2.81 22.62 30.84
N VAL A 432 3.16 23.05 29.62
CA VAL A 432 3.71 22.19 28.55
C VAL A 432 5.04 21.57 28.97
N VAL A 433 5.93 22.35 29.62
CA VAL A 433 7.21 21.82 30.17
C VAL A 433 6.94 20.76 31.21
N ALA A 434 6.11 21.02 32.21
CA ALA A 434 5.81 20.07 33.27
C ALA A 434 5.08 18.81 32.73
N ASP A 435 4.21 18.96 31.75
CA ASP A 435 3.51 17.88 31.08
C ASP A 435 4.47 16.96 30.32
N ALA A 436 5.37 17.55 29.53
CA ALA A 436 6.39 16.83 28.78
C ALA A 436 7.36 16.05 29.69
N GLN A 437 7.77 16.68 30.82
CA GLN A 437 8.60 16.03 31.82
C GLN A 437 7.87 14.82 32.46
N ARG A 438 6.59 14.97 32.85
CA ARG A 438 5.80 13.83 33.40
C ARG A 438 5.63 12.71 32.38
N ALA A 439 5.39 13.03 31.11
CA ALA A 439 5.29 12.02 30.07
C ALA A 439 6.64 11.28 29.87
N ALA A 440 7.77 11.99 29.92
CA ALA A 440 9.10 11.39 29.88
C ALA A 440 9.35 10.50 31.10
N GLN A 441 9.00 10.96 32.32
CA GLN A 441 9.14 10.16 33.54
C GLN A 441 8.33 8.85 33.50
N THR A 442 7.14 8.90 32.90
CA THR A 442 6.32 7.70 32.69
C THR A 442 7.01 6.69 31.75
N ALA A 443 7.59 7.17 30.65
CA ALA A 443 8.38 6.33 29.75
C ALA A 443 9.63 5.76 30.43
N LEU A 444 10.37 6.58 31.18
CA LEU A 444 11.55 6.16 31.96
C LEU A 444 11.21 5.08 32.99
N THR A 445 10.07 5.18 33.65
CA THR A 445 9.58 4.15 34.58
C THR A 445 9.41 2.80 33.88
N ARG A 446 8.78 2.80 32.70
CA ARG A 446 8.60 1.58 31.90
C ARG A 446 9.92 1.02 31.35
N LEU A 447 10.86 1.89 31.08
CA LEU A 447 12.22 1.51 30.64
C LEU A 447 13.10 0.99 31.79
N GLY A 448 12.70 1.18 33.06
CA GLY A 448 13.48 0.82 34.23
C GLY A 448 14.68 1.75 34.46
N LEU A 449 14.61 3.00 33.99
CA LEU A 449 15.62 4.03 34.13
C LEU A 449 15.33 4.94 35.35
N PRO A 450 16.30 5.73 35.83
CA PRO A 450 16.09 6.64 36.93
C PRO A 450 14.97 7.64 36.68
N THR A 451 14.12 7.85 37.67
CA THR A 451 12.96 8.77 37.61
C THR A 451 12.99 9.77 38.75
N ARG A 452 12.24 10.88 38.55
CA ARG A 452 12.02 11.90 39.58
C ARG A 452 10.57 12.40 39.54
N ASP A 453 10.09 12.95 40.64
CA ASP A 453 8.78 13.56 40.69
C ASP A 453 8.76 14.93 39.97
N ILE A 454 7.72 15.18 39.24
CA ILE A 454 7.48 16.45 38.53
C ILE A 454 6.22 17.12 39.11
N ALA A 455 6.40 18.31 39.61
CA ALA A 455 5.27 19.10 40.13
C ALA A 455 4.22 19.36 39.05
N GLN A 456 2.94 19.35 39.46
CA GLN A 456 1.85 19.71 38.58
C GLN A 456 1.80 21.24 38.39
N VAL A 457 1.71 21.68 37.14
CA VAL A 457 1.54 23.11 36.78
C VAL A 457 0.19 23.25 36.12
N GLU A 458 -0.62 24.23 36.53
CA GLU A 458 -1.93 24.48 35.97
C GLU A 458 -1.80 25.07 34.54
N ASP A 459 -2.58 24.51 33.62
CA ASP A 459 -2.70 25.06 32.27
C ASP A 459 -3.78 26.15 32.23
N VAL A 460 -3.37 27.36 32.50
CA VAL A 460 -4.25 28.52 32.49
C VAL A 460 -4.81 28.91 31.12
N GLU A 461 -4.28 28.34 30.04
CA GLU A 461 -4.72 28.60 28.66
C GLU A 461 -5.63 27.51 28.07
N ALA A 462 -5.80 26.37 28.72
CA ALA A 462 -6.50 25.19 28.15
C ALA A 462 -7.97 25.51 27.79
N ALA A 463 -8.67 26.30 28.61
CA ALA A 463 -10.07 26.69 28.38
C ALA A 463 -10.24 27.86 27.39
N LEU A 464 -9.15 28.52 27.01
CA LEU A 464 -9.18 29.78 26.24
C LEU A 464 -8.85 29.59 24.75
N THR A 465 -8.45 28.38 24.30
CA THR A 465 -7.88 28.15 22.99
C THR A 465 -8.88 27.74 21.92
N ASN A 466 -10.07 27.24 22.28
CA ASN A 466 -11.08 26.78 21.33
C ASN A 466 -12.40 27.53 21.43
N PHE A 467 -13.06 27.70 20.28
CA PHE A 467 -14.37 28.29 20.16
C PHE A 467 -15.25 27.51 19.17
N GLU A 468 -16.43 27.05 19.63
CA GLU A 468 -17.29 26.16 18.88
C GLU A 468 -17.99 26.80 17.65
N PRO A 469 -18.55 28.00 17.67
CA PRO A 469 -19.40 28.47 16.57
C PRO A 469 -18.66 29.16 15.43
N ALA A 470 -17.51 28.68 14.99
CA ALA A 470 -16.80 29.26 13.85
C ALA A 470 -17.39 28.84 12.48
N ILE A 471 -18.70 28.53 12.44
CA ILE A 471 -19.39 28.07 11.22
C ILE A 471 -20.58 28.96 10.91
N ALA A 472 -20.47 29.75 9.84
CA ALA A 472 -21.52 30.62 9.30
C ALA A 472 -21.98 30.14 7.94
N GLY A 473 -23.00 29.27 7.91
CA GLY A 473 -23.61 28.80 6.66
C GLY A 473 -24.28 29.95 5.88
N HIS A 474 -24.17 29.92 4.55
CA HIS A 474 -24.69 30.97 3.70
C HIS A 474 -25.71 30.43 2.67
N PRO A 475 -26.88 31.10 2.46
CA PRO A 475 -27.92 30.62 1.55
C PRO A 475 -27.44 30.40 0.11
N LYS A 476 -26.46 31.17 -0.34
CA LYS A 476 -25.87 31.07 -1.67
C LYS A 476 -24.72 30.04 -1.76
N GLY A 477 -24.42 29.33 -0.67
CA GLY A 477 -23.29 28.38 -0.57
C GLY A 477 -21.91 29.05 -0.72
N LYS A 478 -20.93 28.27 -1.16
CA LYS A 478 -19.50 28.64 -1.20
C LYS A 478 -18.91 28.81 0.21
N ASP A 479 -19.44 28.08 1.16
CA ASP A 479 -19.04 27.91 2.54
C ASP A 479 -18.36 26.56 2.71
N PHE A 480 -17.07 26.51 2.35
CA PHE A 480 -16.33 25.26 2.23
C PHE A 480 -15.94 24.71 3.59
N VAL A 481 -16.45 23.50 3.88
CA VAL A 481 -16.06 22.70 5.04
C VAL A 481 -14.76 21.96 4.75
N ASP A 482 -14.65 21.41 3.53
CA ASP A 482 -13.45 20.77 3.03
C ASP A 482 -13.00 21.47 1.74
N ARG A 483 -11.80 22.05 1.78
CA ARG A 483 -11.24 22.80 0.65
C ARG A 483 -10.51 21.89 -0.32
N ASP A 484 -10.06 20.72 0.14
CA ASP A 484 -9.39 19.73 -0.71
C ASP A 484 -10.38 19.21 -1.77
N GLU A 485 -11.60 18.88 -1.34
CA GLU A 485 -12.63 18.24 -2.16
C GLU A 485 -13.77 19.21 -2.57
N ASP A 486 -13.59 20.51 -2.33
CA ASP A 486 -14.61 21.56 -2.60
C ASP A 486 -15.99 21.24 -1.97
N ILE A 487 -16.02 20.65 -0.76
CA ILE A 487 -17.26 20.27 -0.05
C ILE A 487 -17.79 21.45 0.76
N GLN A 488 -19.06 21.78 0.55
CA GLN A 488 -19.78 22.83 1.22
C GLN A 488 -20.70 22.28 2.32
N ILE A 489 -21.17 23.12 3.23
CA ILE A 489 -22.15 22.73 4.27
C ILE A 489 -23.36 22.02 3.67
N LYS A 490 -23.89 22.52 2.56
CA LYS A 490 -25.06 21.93 1.88
C LYS A 490 -24.79 20.50 1.36
N ASP A 491 -23.57 20.18 1.00
CA ASP A 491 -23.21 18.85 0.47
C ASP A 491 -23.33 17.79 1.59
N LEU A 492 -22.85 18.12 2.79
CA LEU A 492 -23.01 17.28 3.98
C LEU A 492 -24.49 17.15 4.40
N GLN A 493 -25.23 18.26 4.40
CA GLN A 493 -26.67 18.25 4.70
C GLN A 493 -27.46 17.41 3.69
N ASN A 494 -27.09 17.46 2.41
CA ASN A 494 -27.70 16.64 1.38
C ASN A 494 -27.38 15.17 1.57
N ALA A 495 -26.17 14.82 1.95
CA ALA A 495 -25.80 13.42 2.27
C ALA A 495 -26.70 12.88 3.41
N VAL A 496 -26.93 13.68 4.46
CA VAL A 496 -27.84 13.31 5.55
C VAL A 496 -29.29 13.14 5.05
N LYS A 497 -29.79 14.01 4.15
CA LYS A 497 -31.10 13.87 3.53
C LYS A 497 -31.23 12.65 2.65
N GLU A 498 -30.16 12.19 2.01
CA GLU A 498 -30.10 10.94 1.25
C GLU A 498 -30.11 9.69 2.14
N GLY A 499 -30.03 9.86 3.46
CA GLY A 499 -30.08 8.79 4.46
C GLY A 499 -28.76 8.37 5.06
N TYR A 500 -27.65 9.00 4.68
CA TYR A 500 -26.34 8.73 5.29
C TYR A 500 -26.22 9.46 6.63
N ARG A 501 -26.20 8.75 7.73
CA ARG A 501 -26.14 9.30 9.08
C ARG A 501 -24.83 9.07 9.81
N GLU A 502 -24.09 8.05 9.40
CA GLU A 502 -22.78 7.70 9.95
C GLU A 502 -21.66 8.38 9.18
N LEU A 503 -20.68 8.95 9.89
CA LEU A 503 -19.65 9.78 9.30
C LEU A 503 -18.81 9.05 8.25
N GLU A 504 -18.52 7.76 8.46
CA GLU A 504 -17.82 6.92 7.47
C GLU A 504 -18.60 6.78 6.15
N LEU A 505 -19.92 6.71 6.20
CA LEU A 505 -20.77 6.65 5.00
C LEU A 505 -20.86 8.01 4.34
N ILE A 506 -20.99 9.10 5.12
CA ILE A 506 -20.96 10.48 4.61
C ILE A 506 -19.63 10.75 3.91
N LYS A 507 -18.50 10.36 4.51
CA LYS A 507 -17.17 10.46 3.91
C LYS A 507 -17.10 9.75 2.55
N ARG A 508 -17.55 8.50 2.47
CA ARG A 508 -17.53 7.72 1.22
C ARG A 508 -18.44 8.31 0.14
N PHE A 509 -19.57 8.88 0.52
CA PHE A 509 -20.51 9.50 -0.42
C PHE A 509 -20.05 10.89 -0.88
N THR A 510 -19.45 11.69 0.02
CA THR A 510 -19.10 13.10 -0.25
C THR A 510 -17.63 13.33 -0.58
N THR A 511 -16.75 12.37 -0.28
CA THR A 511 -15.29 12.47 -0.30
C THR A 511 -14.70 13.42 0.79
N VAL A 512 -15.50 13.95 1.71
CA VAL A 512 -15.01 14.83 2.79
C VAL A 512 -13.91 14.14 3.61
N GLY A 513 -12.79 14.82 3.81
CA GLY A 513 -11.62 14.29 4.53
C GLY A 513 -10.81 13.25 3.76
N MET A 514 -11.06 13.05 2.46
CA MET A 514 -10.32 12.11 1.62
C MET A 514 -9.18 12.75 0.81
N GLY A 515 -9.17 14.08 0.72
CA GLY A 515 -8.13 14.82 0.01
C GLY A 515 -6.77 14.81 0.73
N PRO A 516 -5.76 15.50 0.19
CA PRO A 516 -4.38 15.48 0.69
C PRO A 516 -4.22 15.88 2.16
N SER A 517 -5.09 16.75 2.68
CA SER A 517 -5.07 17.13 4.10
C SER A 517 -5.56 16.03 5.04
N GLN A 518 -6.17 14.95 4.51
CA GLN A 518 -6.71 13.83 5.28
C GLN A 518 -7.61 14.28 6.46
N GLY A 519 -8.42 15.33 6.22
CA GLY A 519 -9.38 15.85 7.20
C GLY A 519 -8.79 16.70 8.32
N ARG A 520 -7.50 17.03 8.30
CA ARG A 520 -6.85 17.82 9.37
C ARG A 520 -7.53 19.16 9.62
N HIS A 521 -8.02 19.82 8.57
CA HIS A 521 -8.73 21.10 8.64
C HIS A 521 -10.25 20.97 8.55
N SER A 522 -10.80 19.79 8.19
CA SER A 522 -12.23 19.65 7.93
C SER A 522 -12.95 18.70 8.90
N ALA A 523 -12.24 17.80 9.60
CA ALA A 523 -12.88 16.75 10.41
C ALA A 523 -13.76 17.29 11.55
N LEU A 524 -13.24 18.24 12.33
CA LEU A 524 -14.01 18.84 13.45
C LEU A 524 -15.24 19.61 12.92
N ALA A 525 -15.07 20.39 11.86
CA ALA A 525 -16.15 21.16 11.26
C ALA A 525 -17.20 20.24 10.62
N THR A 526 -16.77 19.15 9.99
CA THR A 526 -17.66 18.10 9.44
C THR A 526 -18.50 17.48 10.56
N ALA A 527 -17.87 17.07 11.67
CA ALA A 527 -18.57 16.51 12.81
C ALA A 527 -19.63 17.46 13.35
N ARG A 528 -19.33 18.75 13.48
CA ARG A 528 -20.26 19.81 13.90
C ARG A 528 -21.45 19.98 12.95
N VAL A 529 -21.19 20.03 11.64
CA VAL A 529 -22.25 20.18 10.62
C VAL A 529 -23.15 18.97 10.60
N VAL A 530 -22.57 17.76 10.65
CA VAL A 530 -23.34 16.49 10.64
C VAL A 530 -24.13 16.31 11.94
N ALA A 531 -23.55 16.63 13.10
CA ALA A 531 -24.21 16.60 14.38
C ALA A 531 -25.51 17.46 14.36
N LYS A 532 -25.38 18.69 13.88
CA LYS A 532 -26.53 19.60 13.71
C LYS A 532 -27.56 19.08 12.70
N ALA A 533 -27.13 18.45 11.61
CA ALA A 533 -28.01 17.94 10.56
C ALA A 533 -28.74 16.66 10.96
N THR A 534 -28.20 15.89 11.92
CA THR A 534 -28.75 14.61 12.39
C THR A 534 -29.40 14.67 13.76
N ASP A 535 -29.38 15.84 14.40
CA ASP A 535 -29.85 16.07 15.78
C ASP A 535 -29.14 15.14 16.80
N ARG A 536 -27.82 15.02 16.65
CA ARG A 536 -26.95 14.21 17.53
C ARG A 536 -25.86 15.12 18.13
N THR A 537 -25.22 14.65 19.20
CA THR A 537 -24.06 15.35 19.77
C THR A 537 -22.81 15.13 18.91
N ILE A 538 -21.85 16.04 19.01
CA ILE A 538 -20.57 15.92 18.29
C ILE A 538 -19.84 14.66 18.71
N GLY A 539 -19.88 14.31 20.00
CA GLY A 539 -19.30 13.06 20.52
C GLY A 539 -19.93 11.80 19.94
N GLN A 540 -21.25 11.83 19.66
CA GLN A 540 -21.94 10.68 19.00
C GLN A 540 -21.61 10.55 17.52
N ILE A 541 -21.27 11.65 16.85
CA ILE A 541 -20.83 11.64 15.46
C ILE A 541 -19.39 11.17 15.36
N GLY A 542 -18.51 11.68 16.23
CA GLY A 542 -17.09 11.42 16.22
C GLY A 542 -16.36 11.98 15.01
N VAL A 543 -15.18 11.43 14.75
CA VAL A 543 -14.38 11.68 13.53
C VAL A 543 -13.90 10.35 12.96
N THR A 544 -13.56 10.31 11.67
CA THR A 544 -13.02 9.11 11.06
C THR A 544 -11.59 8.86 11.53
N THR A 545 -11.25 7.59 11.79
CA THR A 545 -9.90 7.20 12.21
C THR A 545 -8.93 7.32 11.04
N ALA A 546 -7.80 7.98 11.28
CA ALA A 546 -6.72 8.06 10.31
C ALA A 546 -6.02 6.70 10.14
N ARG A 547 -5.48 6.46 8.95
CA ARG A 547 -4.70 5.27 8.60
C ARG A 547 -3.31 5.70 8.12
N PRO A 548 -2.27 4.85 8.27
CA PRO A 548 -1.00 5.10 7.60
C PRO A 548 -1.16 5.15 6.07
N PRO A 549 -0.37 5.97 5.37
CA PRO A 549 0.65 6.89 5.87
C PRO A 549 0.06 8.18 6.47
N PHE A 550 0.77 8.79 7.43
CA PHE A 550 0.37 10.07 8.03
C PHE A 550 0.36 11.22 7.02
N GLY A 551 1.37 11.30 6.18
CA GLY A 551 1.52 12.28 5.11
C GLY A 551 1.72 11.62 3.75
N PRO A 552 1.54 12.37 2.64
CA PRO A 552 1.81 11.85 1.31
C PRO A 552 3.29 11.53 1.14
N GLU A 553 3.57 10.36 0.53
CA GLU A 553 4.92 9.88 0.24
C GLU A 553 5.01 9.32 -1.17
N THR A 554 6.22 9.26 -1.70
CA THR A 554 6.44 8.63 -3.00
C THR A 554 6.25 7.12 -2.91
N LEU A 555 5.71 6.53 -3.97
CA LEU A 555 5.58 5.07 -4.05
C LEU A 555 6.93 4.36 -3.94
N GLY A 556 8.01 4.99 -4.46
CA GLY A 556 9.35 4.45 -4.41
C GLY A 556 9.87 4.24 -2.99
N VAL A 557 9.71 5.23 -2.10
CA VAL A 557 10.16 5.12 -0.71
C VAL A 557 9.36 4.08 0.08
N LEU A 558 8.06 3.92 -0.25
CA LEU A 558 7.18 2.95 0.39
C LEU A 558 7.31 1.54 -0.20
N SER A 559 7.77 1.42 -1.45
CA SER A 559 7.90 0.12 -2.13
C SER A 559 8.89 -0.81 -1.43
N GLY A 560 8.75 -2.12 -1.69
CA GLY A 560 9.73 -3.12 -1.30
C GLY A 560 11.05 -3.00 -2.07
N HIS A 561 11.88 -4.03 -2.02
CA HIS A 561 13.08 -4.10 -2.84
C HIS A 561 12.72 -4.16 -4.32
N HIS A 562 13.42 -3.36 -5.14
CA HIS A 562 13.25 -3.30 -6.59
C HIS A 562 13.88 -4.48 -7.34
N HIS A 563 14.38 -5.48 -6.64
CA HIS A 563 14.97 -6.65 -7.27
C HIS A 563 13.90 -7.75 -7.33
N PRO A 564 13.13 -7.86 -8.44
CA PRO A 564 12.35 -9.06 -8.66
C PRO A 564 13.33 -10.24 -8.62
N ALA A 565 12.97 -11.29 -7.88
CA ALA A 565 13.81 -12.47 -7.86
C ALA A 565 13.94 -12.99 -9.30
N ASP A 566 15.14 -12.91 -9.86
CA ASP A 566 15.49 -13.42 -11.20
C ASP A 566 16.34 -14.68 -11.00
N ARG A 567 15.69 -15.83 -11.11
CA ARG A 567 16.35 -17.13 -10.97
C ARG A 567 16.46 -17.78 -12.34
N ARG A 568 17.66 -18.29 -12.63
CA ARG A 568 17.97 -18.95 -13.88
C ARG A 568 18.51 -20.33 -13.58
N THR A 569 18.14 -21.33 -14.39
CA THR A 569 18.75 -22.65 -14.34
C THR A 569 20.18 -22.60 -14.91
N ALA A 570 21.00 -23.60 -14.64
CA ALA A 570 22.33 -23.70 -15.24
C ALA A 570 22.27 -23.68 -16.78
N LEU A 571 21.20 -24.21 -17.36
CA LEU A 571 21.01 -24.29 -18.82
C LEU A 571 20.30 -23.07 -19.42
N HIS A 572 20.07 -21.99 -18.67
CA HIS A 572 19.34 -20.82 -19.17
C HIS A 572 19.85 -20.30 -20.52
N HIS A 573 21.16 -20.11 -20.63
CA HIS A 573 21.78 -19.62 -21.87
C HIS A 573 21.77 -20.68 -22.99
N GLU A 574 21.82 -21.95 -22.64
CA GLU A 574 21.70 -23.04 -23.61
C GLU A 574 20.30 -23.08 -24.22
N HIS A 575 19.25 -22.89 -23.43
CA HIS A 575 17.87 -22.78 -23.93
C HIS A 575 17.72 -21.59 -24.89
N ILE A 576 18.33 -20.44 -24.56
CA ILE A 576 18.33 -19.27 -25.45
C ILE A 576 19.08 -19.62 -26.77
N ARG A 577 20.23 -20.30 -26.69
CA ARG A 577 21.00 -20.72 -27.88
C ARG A 577 20.20 -21.66 -28.78
N LEU A 578 19.38 -22.52 -28.18
CA LEU A 578 18.47 -23.43 -28.88
C LEU A 578 17.20 -22.71 -29.41
N GLY A 579 17.08 -21.39 -29.20
CA GLY A 579 15.97 -20.59 -29.72
C GLY A 579 14.71 -20.62 -28.84
N ALA A 580 14.82 -20.92 -27.56
CA ALA A 580 13.67 -20.96 -26.65
C ALA A 580 13.07 -19.55 -26.39
N ASP A 581 11.74 -19.45 -26.41
CA ASP A 581 11.00 -18.31 -25.84
C ASP A 581 10.99 -18.46 -24.31
N MET A 582 11.89 -17.72 -23.65
CA MET A 582 12.04 -17.77 -22.20
C MET A 582 11.00 -16.86 -21.51
N ARG A 583 10.29 -17.39 -20.52
CA ARG A 583 9.31 -16.63 -19.73
C ARG A 583 9.43 -16.93 -18.23
N PRO A 584 9.05 -15.96 -17.36
CA PRO A 584 9.06 -16.17 -15.92
C PRO A 584 7.91 -17.08 -15.47
N VAL A 585 8.24 -18.06 -14.61
CA VAL A 585 7.29 -18.85 -13.84
C VAL A 585 7.63 -18.69 -12.38
N GLY A 586 6.89 -17.84 -11.67
CA GLY A 586 7.33 -17.30 -10.40
C GLY A 586 8.63 -16.53 -10.57
N ALA A 587 9.64 -16.88 -9.80
CA ALA A 587 10.97 -16.24 -9.89
C ALA A 587 11.89 -16.87 -10.95
N TRP A 588 11.50 -17.99 -11.53
CA TRP A 588 12.36 -18.75 -12.44
C TRP A 588 12.04 -18.48 -13.91
N TRP A 589 13.08 -18.29 -14.74
CA TRP A 589 12.95 -18.28 -16.20
C TRP A 589 12.92 -19.70 -16.75
N ARG A 590 11.90 -19.99 -17.58
CA ARG A 590 11.71 -21.33 -18.18
C ARG A 590 11.41 -21.24 -19.68
N PRO A 591 11.85 -22.22 -20.48
CA PRO A 591 11.47 -22.28 -21.89
C PRO A 591 9.98 -22.59 -22.04
N TYR A 592 9.26 -21.70 -22.78
CA TYR A 592 7.84 -21.89 -23.11
C TYR A 592 7.65 -22.81 -24.30
N PHE A 593 8.42 -22.57 -25.36
CA PHE A 593 8.55 -23.40 -26.55
C PHE A 593 9.87 -23.04 -27.26
N TYR A 594 10.29 -23.82 -28.30
CA TYR A 594 11.51 -23.56 -29.04
C TYR A 594 11.19 -23.08 -30.44
N GLY A 595 11.70 -21.90 -30.83
CA GLY A 595 11.63 -21.28 -32.15
C GLY A 595 10.96 -19.91 -32.20
N PRO A 596 10.72 -19.37 -33.41
CA PRO A 596 10.18 -18.02 -33.58
C PRO A 596 8.74 -17.84 -33.06
N LYS A 597 8.48 -16.74 -32.39
CA LYS A 597 7.14 -16.43 -31.78
C LYS A 597 5.97 -16.44 -32.75
N GLN A 598 6.19 -16.04 -33.99
CA GLN A 598 5.16 -16.06 -35.03
C GLN A 598 4.68 -17.47 -35.38
N ASP A 599 5.51 -18.49 -35.17
CA ASP A 599 5.22 -19.90 -35.47
C ASP A 599 4.80 -20.69 -34.23
N ALA A 600 4.62 -20.04 -33.08
CA ALA A 600 4.42 -20.64 -31.76
C ALA A 600 3.40 -21.80 -31.77
N LYS A 601 2.22 -21.60 -32.37
CA LYS A 601 1.17 -22.63 -32.40
C LYS A 601 1.68 -23.92 -33.06
N ARG A 602 2.25 -23.85 -34.26
CA ARG A 602 2.77 -24.98 -35.02
C ARG A 602 3.91 -25.66 -34.27
N LEU A 603 4.85 -24.87 -33.73
CA LEU A 603 6.02 -25.41 -33.00
C LEU A 603 5.61 -26.13 -31.73
N ILE A 604 4.67 -25.60 -30.94
CA ILE A 604 4.14 -26.28 -29.76
C ILE A 604 3.46 -27.61 -30.13
N GLU A 605 2.67 -27.64 -31.21
CA GLU A 605 2.06 -28.87 -31.73
C GLU A 605 3.13 -29.89 -32.15
N GLU A 606 4.20 -29.46 -32.82
CA GLU A 606 5.33 -30.30 -33.16
C GLU A 606 6.06 -30.85 -31.93
N GLU A 607 6.25 -30.04 -30.88
CA GLU A 607 6.81 -30.50 -29.60
C GLU A 607 5.93 -31.59 -28.94
N VAL A 608 4.60 -31.41 -28.94
CA VAL A 608 3.66 -32.43 -28.45
C VAL A 608 3.78 -33.71 -29.23
N HIS A 609 3.81 -33.63 -30.56
CA HIS A 609 3.95 -34.81 -31.41
C HIS A 609 5.30 -35.50 -31.24
N ALA A 610 6.39 -34.73 -31.03
CA ALA A 610 7.73 -35.30 -30.76
C ALA A 610 7.70 -36.15 -29.47
N VAL A 611 7.05 -35.69 -28.43
CA VAL A 611 6.89 -36.47 -27.18
C VAL A 611 5.98 -37.66 -27.38
N ARG A 612 4.82 -37.53 -28.03
CA ARG A 612 3.85 -38.62 -28.21
C ARG A 612 4.35 -39.74 -29.12
N ASN A 613 5.10 -39.41 -30.18
CA ASN A 613 5.52 -40.37 -31.21
C ASN A 613 7.00 -40.74 -31.16
N GLY A 614 7.82 -40.00 -30.42
CA GLY A 614 9.26 -40.16 -30.33
C GLY A 614 9.77 -40.02 -28.91
N VAL A 615 10.60 -38.97 -28.70
CA VAL A 615 11.13 -38.65 -27.39
C VAL A 615 11.40 -37.12 -27.27
N GLY A 616 11.04 -36.55 -26.14
CA GLY A 616 11.35 -35.16 -25.77
C GLY A 616 12.16 -35.05 -24.49
N VAL A 617 12.87 -33.96 -24.31
CA VAL A 617 13.55 -33.61 -23.06
C VAL A 617 13.10 -32.24 -22.56
N LEU A 618 12.77 -32.16 -21.26
CA LEU A 618 12.38 -30.93 -20.57
C LEU A 618 13.32 -30.64 -19.41
N ASP A 619 13.81 -29.42 -19.30
CA ASP A 619 14.51 -28.94 -18.10
C ASP A 619 13.49 -28.76 -16.96
N VAL A 620 13.58 -29.62 -15.94
CA VAL A 620 12.77 -29.60 -14.73
C VAL A 620 13.54 -29.11 -13.51
N SER A 621 14.72 -28.53 -13.70
CA SER A 621 15.60 -28.02 -12.62
C SER A 621 14.93 -27.05 -11.67
N THR A 622 13.82 -26.42 -12.07
CA THR A 622 13.08 -25.45 -11.28
C THR A 622 12.04 -26.07 -10.35
N LEU A 623 11.77 -27.36 -10.48
CA LEU A 623 10.95 -28.08 -9.50
C LEU A 623 11.62 -27.99 -8.13
N GLY A 624 10.83 -27.71 -7.11
CA GLY A 624 11.35 -27.68 -5.75
C GLY A 624 12.00 -28.99 -5.37
N GLY A 625 13.23 -28.94 -4.86
CA GLY A 625 13.93 -30.10 -4.31
C GLY A 625 14.15 -29.91 -2.81
N LEU A 626 13.62 -30.83 -2.00
CA LEU A 626 13.79 -30.86 -0.55
C LEU A 626 14.46 -32.16 -0.14
N GLU A 627 15.49 -32.08 0.70
CA GLU A 627 16.03 -33.27 1.39
C GLU A 627 15.48 -33.31 2.82
N VAL A 628 14.93 -34.45 3.18
CA VAL A 628 14.42 -34.74 4.52
C VAL A 628 15.27 -35.84 5.09
N ARG A 629 16.09 -35.53 6.10
CA ARG A 629 17.09 -36.44 6.66
C ARG A 629 16.89 -36.61 8.18
N GLY A 630 17.10 -37.74 8.70
CA GLY A 630 17.12 -38.08 10.12
C GLY A 630 16.35 -39.37 10.44
N PRO A 631 16.52 -39.90 11.65
CA PRO A 631 15.87 -41.11 12.09
C PRO A 631 14.34 -41.10 11.94
N ASP A 632 13.75 -39.90 12.11
CA ASP A 632 12.30 -39.73 12.04
C ASP A 632 11.80 -39.28 10.64
N ALA A 633 12.66 -39.24 9.61
CA ALA A 633 12.27 -38.71 8.28
C ALA A 633 11.03 -39.39 7.70
N GLY A 634 10.95 -40.73 7.80
CA GLY A 634 9.79 -41.50 7.35
C GLY A 634 8.50 -41.19 8.14
N GLU A 635 8.59 -41.01 9.45
CA GLU A 635 7.45 -40.59 10.30
C GLU A 635 7.06 -39.14 10.00
N PHE A 636 8.01 -38.22 9.82
CA PHE A 636 7.78 -36.84 9.49
C PHE A 636 6.98 -36.69 8.18
N LEU A 637 7.47 -37.30 7.09
CA LEU A 637 6.75 -37.31 5.82
C LEU A 637 5.40 -38.02 5.91
N ASN A 638 5.29 -39.03 6.76
CA ASN A 638 4.04 -39.69 7.03
C ASN A 638 3.00 -38.77 7.68
N ARG A 639 3.41 -37.77 8.44
CA ARG A 639 2.51 -36.79 9.04
C ARG A 639 2.21 -35.62 8.11
N ILE A 640 3.17 -35.21 7.27
CA ILE A 640 3.01 -34.09 6.33
C ILE A 640 2.06 -34.43 5.19
N TYR A 641 2.31 -35.54 4.51
CA TYR A 641 1.61 -35.94 3.29
C TYR A 641 0.49 -36.95 3.52
N THR A 642 -0.45 -37.00 2.58
CA THR A 642 -1.64 -37.88 2.67
C THR A 642 -1.33 -39.36 2.54
N MET A 643 -0.32 -39.77 1.74
CA MET A 643 0.11 -41.16 1.59
C MET A 643 1.02 -41.64 2.75
N ALA A 644 1.31 -42.95 2.81
CA ALA A 644 2.14 -43.54 3.84
C ALA A 644 3.59 -43.65 3.40
N TYR A 645 4.55 -43.13 4.18
CA TYR A 645 5.99 -43.07 3.85
C TYR A 645 6.86 -43.92 4.78
N LYS A 646 6.42 -44.17 6.00
CA LYS A 646 7.19 -44.86 7.03
C LYS A 646 7.73 -46.25 6.56
N LYS A 647 6.94 -46.95 5.76
CA LYS A 647 7.29 -48.27 5.21
C LYS A 647 7.56 -48.23 3.70
N GLN A 648 7.84 -47.05 3.13
CA GLN A 648 8.25 -46.96 1.72
C GLN A 648 9.64 -47.63 1.56
N PRO A 649 9.82 -48.58 0.65
CA PRO A 649 11.14 -49.20 0.46
C PRO A 649 12.18 -48.17 -0.04
N VAL A 650 13.43 -48.35 0.35
CA VAL A 650 14.56 -47.64 -0.27
C VAL A 650 14.59 -47.95 -1.77
N GLY A 651 14.92 -46.98 -2.59
CA GLY A 651 14.91 -47.11 -4.04
C GLY A 651 13.52 -46.96 -4.69
N ARG A 652 12.49 -46.55 -3.94
CA ARG A 652 11.14 -46.32 -4.48
C ARG A 652 10.76 -44.84 -4.44
N CYS A 653 10.00 -44.43 -5.43
CA CYS A 653 9.31 -43.15 -5.49
C CYS A 653 7.83 -43.28 -5.07
N ARG A 654 7.26 -42.25 -4.50
CA ARG A 654 5.85 -42.20 -4.14
C ARG A 654 5.29 -40.80 -4.33
N TYR A 655 4.10 -40.72 -4.92
CA TYR A 655 3.40 -39.44 -5.06
C TYR A 655 3.15 -38.81 -3.71
N CYS A 656 3.36 -37.49 -3.62
CA CYS A 656 3.14 -36.69 -2.45
C CYS A 656 1.96 -35.73 -2.70
N LEU A 657 0.97 -35.73 -1.84
CA LEU A 657 -0.12 -34.76 -1.82
C LEU A 657 -0.13 -34.10 -0.44
N MET A 658 0.11 -32.80 -0.40
CA MET A 658 0.14 -32.02 0.82
C MET A 658 -1.21 -31.33 1.04
N THR A 659 -1.74 -31.42 2.25
CA THR A 659 -2.96 -30.72 2.67
C THR A 659 -2.69 -29.83 3.89
N ASN A 660 -3.46 -28.75 4.03
CA ASN A 660 -3.50 -27.98 5.27
C ASN A 660 -4.45 -28.59 6.28
N GLU A 661 -4.58 -27.98 7.45
CA GLU A 661 -5.45 -28.43 8.56
C GLU A 661 -6.92 -28.46 8.14
N MET A 662 -7.32 -27.68 7.17
CA MET A 662 -8.70 -27.66 6.62
C MET A 662 -8.94 -28.81 5.62
N GLY A 663 -7.94 -29.64 5.34
CA GLY A 663 -8.00 -30.71 4.36
C GLY A 663 -8.05 -30.22 2.92
N THR A 664 -7.54 -29.03 2.63
CA THR A 664 -7.42 -28.50 1.27
C THR A 664 -6.02 -28.74 0.72
N VAL A 665 -5.94 -29.00 -0.58
CA VAL A 665 -4.68 -29.25 -1.27
C VAL A 665 -3.82 -28.00 -1.30
N ILE A 666 -2.55 -28.14 -0.88
CA ILE A 666 -1.54 -27.09 -0.92
C ILE A 666 -0.58 -27.28 -2.08
N ASP A 667 -0.04 -28.50 -2.20
CA ASP A 667 0.97 -28.83 -3.21
C ASP A 667 1.00 -30.33 -3.48
N ASP A 668 1.67 -30.69 -4.57
CA ASP A 668 1.96 -32.07 -4.92
C ASP A 668 3.42 -32.26 -5.37
N GLY A 669 3.84 -33.49 -5.43
CA GLY A 669 5.21 -33.87 -5.84
C GLY A 669 5.47 -35.34 -5.74
N VAL A 670 6.74 -35.71 -5.65
CA VAL A 670 7.19 -37.10 -5.52
C VAL A 670 8.25 -37.20 -4.42
N ALA A 671 8.13 -38.19 -3.54
CA ALA A 671 9.15 -38.55 -2.54
C ALA A 671 9.91 -39.77 -2.98
N TYR A 672 11.19 -39.61 -3.25
CA TYR A 672 12.14 -40.70 -3.49
C TYR A 672 12.89 -41.04 -2.20
N ARG A 673 12.78 -42.27 -1.70
CA ARG A 673 13.54 -42.73 -0.54
C ARG A 673 14.93 -43.17 -0.97
N LEU A 674 15.94 -42.35 -0.71
CA LEU A 674 17.34 -42.58 -1.05
C LEU A 674 18.04 -43.57 -0.10
N ALA A 675 17.73 -43.46 1.20
CA ALA A 675 18.25 -44.30 2.26
C ALA A 675 17.16 -44.50 3.34
N GLU A 676 17.44 -45.30 4.35
CA GLU A 676 16.48 -45.54 5.44
C GLU A 676 16.03 -44.22 6.12
N ASP A 677 16.95 -43.28 6.25
CA ASP A 677 16.82 -42.00 6.95
C ASP A 677 16.88 -40.77 6.02
N LEU A 678 16.82 -40.97 4.69
CA LEU A 678 16.99 -39.92 3.70
C LEU A 678 15.95 -39.99 2.58
N PHE A 679 15.19 -38.92 2.40
CA PHE A 679 14.28 -38.74 1.28
C PHE A 679 14.63 -37.49 0.47
N TYR A 680 14.49 -37.60 -0.84
CA TYR A 680 14.45 -36.47 -1.78
C TYR A 680 12.99 -36.24 -2.20
N VAL A 681 12.48 -35.05 -1.94
CA VAL A 681 11.07 -34.74 -2.17
C VAL A 681 10.97 -33.58 -3.14
N THR A 682 10.19 -33.74 -4.21
CA THR A 682 9.92 -32.65 -5.15
C THR A 682 8.66 -31.85 -4.74
N ALA A 683 8.59 -30.59 -5.16
CA ALA A 683 7.46 -29.70 -4.97
C ALA A 683 7.27 -28.84 -6.22
N THR A 684 6.09 -28.23 -6.37
CA THR A 684 5.83 -27.31 -7.49
C THR A 684 6.78 -26.10 -7.44
N THR A 685 7.29 -25.68 -8.60
CA THR A 685 8.24 -24.55 -8.75
C THR A 685 7.82 -23.30 -7.95
N GLY A 686 6.54 -22.92 -8.00
CA GLY A 686 6.01 -21.75 -7.31
C GLY A 686 5.71 -21.95 -5.81
N ALA A 687 5.61 -23.21 -5.35
CA ALA A 687 5.16 -23.54 -4.00
C ALA A 687 6.27 -23.98 -3.06
N VAL A 688 7.46 -24.31 -3.57
CA VAL A 688 8.54 -24.92 -2.76
C VAL A 688 8.92 -24.14 -1.51
N ALA A 689 8.93 -22.79 -1.59
CA ALA A 689 9.25 -21.94 -0.44
C ALA A 689 8.19 -22.08 0.67
N ARG A 690 6.92 -22.17 0.31
CA ARG A 690 5.81 -22.42 1.24
C ARG A 690 5.88 -23.83 1.83
N VAL A 691 6.04 -24.85 0.97
CA VAL A 691 6.16 -26.24 1.43
C VAL A 691 7.31 -26.39 2.42
N TYR A 692 8.46 -25.80 2.11
CA TYR A 692 9.62 -25.78 3.02
C TYR A 692 9.32 -25.11 4.36
N SER A 693 8.70 -23.94 4.32
CA SER A 693 8.30 -23.21 5.51
C SER A 693 7.29 -23.98 6.36
N ASP A 694 6.28 -24.58 5.72
CA ASP A 694 5.26 -25.39 6.41
C ASP A 694 5.89 -26.66 7.05
N MET A 695 6.85 -27.29 6.37
CA MET A 695 7.61 -28.40 6.93
C MET A 695 8.40 -28.02 8.17
N LEU A 696 9.11 -26.87 8.14
CA LEU A 696 9.83 -26.37 9.30
C LEU A 696 8.88 -26.04 10.45
N PHE A 697 7.73 -25.40 10.15
CA PHE A 697 6.70 -25.08 11.13
C PHE A 697 6.19 -26.35 11.84
N TRP A 698 5.84 -27.38 11.06
CA TRP A 698 5.34 -28.63 11.63
C TRP A 698 6.42 -29.35 12.43
N ASN A 699 7.68 -29.35 11.98
CA ASN A 699 8.76 -29.97 12.77
C ASN A 699 9.04 -29.24 14.08
N ALA A 700 8.91 -27.93 14.10
CA ALA A 700 9.00 -27.14 15.33
C ALA A 700 7.91 -27.55 16.34
N GLN A 701 6.71 -27.91 15.88
CA GLN A 701 5.62 -28.43 16.73
C GLN A 701 5.84 -29.86 17.20
N TRP A 702 6.29 -30.73 16.29
CA TRP A 702 6.41 -32.17 16.60
C TRP A 702 7.73 -32.56 17.21
N ARG A 703 8.78 -31.76 17.02
CA ARG A 703 10.13 -31.98 17.56
C ARG A 703 10.69 -33.36 17.23
N LEU A 704 10.46 -33.78 15.98
CA LEU A 704 11.04 -35.03 15.46
C LEU A 704 12.52 -34.80 15.12
N ASP A 705 13.32 -35.85 15.22
CA ASP A 705 14.74 -35.84 14.85
C ASP A 705 14.89 -35.87 13.32
N VAL A 706 14.68 -34.70 12.70
CA VAL A 706 14.66 -34.51 11.25
C VAL A 706 15.21 -33.14 10.88
N ASP A 707 16.16 -33.13 9.93
CA ASP A 707 16.58 -31.94 9.21
C ASP A 707 15.84 -31.85 7.86
N VAL A 708 15.35 -30.65 7.52
CA VAL A 708 14.75 -30.35 6.22
C VAL A 708 15.60 -29.30 5.52
N LEU A 709 16.09 -29.65 4.33
CA LEU A 709 16.97 -28.76 3.53
C LEU A 709 16.30 -28.44 2.19
N ASN A 710 16.26 -27.16 1.82
CA ASN A 710 15.86 -26.76 0.48
C ASN A 710 17.09 -26.83 -0.44
N VAL A 711 17.12 -27.84 -1.30
CA VAL A 711 18.20 -28.13 -2.24
C VAL A 711 17.82 -27.83 -3.70
N THR A 712 16.78 -27.04 -3.93
CA THR A 712 16.28 -26.73 -5.29
C THR A 712 17.38 -26.26 -6.23
N SER A 713 18.25 -25.36 -5.80
CA SER A 713 19.34 -24.83 -6.62
C SER A 713 20.59 -25.71 -6.64
N ALA A 714 20.65 -26.76 -5.80
CA ALA A 714 21.78 -27.67 -5.74
C ALA A 714 21.72 -28.77 -6.81
N PHE A 715 20.54 -29.03 -7.35
CA PHE A 715 20.32 -30.04 -8.38
C PHE A 715 19.72 -29.43 -9.64
N SER A 716 20.16 -29.90 -10.78
CA SER A 716 19.51 -29.73 -12.08
C SER A 716 18.85 -31.06 -12.48
N GLY A 717 17.64 -30.98 -13.04
CA GLY A 717 16.87 -32.17 -13.42
C GLY A 717 16.39 -32.11 -14.87
N PHE A 718 16.44 -33.25 -15.56
CA PHE A 718 15.98 -33.38 -16.93
C PHE A 718 14.97 -34.53 -17.04
N ASN A 719 13.78 -34.22 -17.56
CA ASN A 719 12.75 -35.22 -17.84
C ASN A 719 12.84 -35.66 -19.28
N ILE A 720 13.19 -36.89 -19.50
CA ILE A 720 13.28 -37.56 -20.81
C ILE A 720 12.01 -38.40 -20.97
N THR A 721 11.15 -38.04 -21.92
CA THR A 721 9.80 -38.59 -22.00
C THR A 721 9.37 -38.94 -23.43
N GLY A 722 8.62 -40.02 -23.58
CA GLY A 722 8.09 -40.53 -24.84
C GLY A 722 8.36 -41.99 -25.04
N PRO A 723 7.76 -42.64 -26.06
CA PRO A 723 7.93 -44.08 -26.31
C PRO A 723 9.39 -44.54 -26.54
N LYS A 724 10.26 -43.64 -27.01
CA LYS A 724 11.68 -43.91 -27.21
C LYS A 724 12.56 -43.48 -26.01
N ALA A 725 11.99 -43.04 -24.90
CA ALA A 725 12.75 -42.52 -23.77
C ALA A 725 13.74 -43.54 -23.19
N ARG A 726 13.34 -44.84 -23.09
CA ARG A 726 14.23 -45.89 -22.60
C ARG A 726 15.45 -46.05 -23.51
N SER A 727 15.27 -46.08 -24.82
CA SER A 727 16.38 -46.19 -25.77
C SER A 727 17.42 -45.08 -25.64
N VAL A 728 16.99 -43.89 -25.28
CA VAL A 728 17.89 -42.76 -25.01
C VAL A 728 18.68 -42.98 -23.72
N VAL A 729 18.03 -43.35 -22.61
CA VAL A 729 18.75 -43.56 -21.32
C VAL A 729 19.63 -44.78 -21.32
N GLU A 730 19.25 -45.85 -22.04
CA GLU A 730 20.08 -47.05 -22.26
C GLU A 730 21.32 -46.77 -23.14
N ALA A 731 21.27 -45.74 -23.99
CA ALA A 731 22.40 -45.34 -24.82
C ALA A 731 23.43 -44.47 -24.05
N LEU A 732 23.13 -44.04 -22.85
CA LEU A 732 24.05 -43.32 -21.96
C LEU A 732 25.04 -44.29 -21.32
N ASP A 733 26.32 -43.91 -21.22
CA ASP A 733 27.30 -44.63 -20.42
C ASP A 733 26.89 -44.50 -18.93
N SER A 734 26.46 -45.63 -18.34
CA SER A 734 25.84 -45.63 -17.02
C SER A 734 26.06 -46.98 -16.28
N ASP A 735 26.23 -46.88 -14.96
CA ASP A 735 26.19 -48.00 -14.03
C ASP A 735 24.75 -48.34 -13.58
N ILE A 736 23.77 -47.49 -13.96
CA ILE A 736 22.34 -47.76 -13.72
C ILE A 736 21.77 -48.59 -14.87
N ASP A 737 21.22 -49.74 -14.54
CA ASP A 737 20.47 -50.55 -15.49
C ASP A 737 19.07 -50.00 -15.72
N PHE A 738 18.84 -49.34 -16.87
CA PHE A 738 17.58 -48.75 -17.29
C PHE A 738 16.64 -49.74 -18.00
N SER A 739 17.02 -51.02 -18.12
CA SER A 739 16.19 -52.01 -18.78
C SER A 739 14.81 -52.15 -18.13
N ARG A 740 13.86 -52.64 -18.90
CA ARG A 740 12.46 -52.76 -18.48
C ARG A 740 12.33 -53.61 -17.19
N ASP A 741 13.09 -54.68 -17.08
CA ASP A 741 12.97 -55.64 -15.99
C ASP A 741 13.65 -55.12 -14.71
N SER A 742 14.66 -54.27 -14.84
CA SER A 742 15.45 -53.74 -13.73
C SER A 742 14.94 -52.41 -13.16
N PHE A 743 14.26 -51.59 -13.98
CA PHE A 743 13.83 -50.28 -13.56
C PHE A 743 12.30 -50.08 -13.77
N ALA A 744 11.53 -50.56 -12.79
CA ALA A 744 10.08 -50.53 -12.84
C ALA A 744 9.51 -49.12 -12.66
N TYR A 745 8.23 -48.89 -13.01
CA TYR A 745 7.53 -47.62 -12.74
C TYR A 745 7.56 -47.29 -11.24
N LEU A 746 7.84 -46.03 -10.91
CA LEU A 746 8.08 -45.51 -9.56
C LEU A 746 9.34 -46.07 -8.87
N ASP A 747 10.29 -46.62 -9.62
CA ASP A 747 11.63 -46.88 -9.10
C ASP A 747 12.50 -45.62 -9.12
N GLY A 748 13.43 -45.54 -8.18
CA GLY A 748 14.52 -44.61 -8.14
C GLY A 748 15.86 -45.34 -7.99
N ARG A 749 16.89 -44.84 -8.66
CA ARG A 749 18.27 -45.39 -8.61
C ARG A 749 19.26 -44.23 -8.51
N SER A 750 20.32 -44.45 -7.80
CA SER A 750 21.45 -43.50 -7.78
C SER A 750 22.68 -44.19 -8.35
N GLY A 751 23.41 -43.53 -9.20
CA GLY A 751 24.59 -44.06 -9.87
C GLY A 751 25.28 -43.03 -10.74
N MET A 752 26.20 -43.45 -11.55
CA MET A 752 26.93 -42.62 -12.49
C MET A 752 26.30 -42.74 -13.89
N VAL A 753 26.05 -41.60 -14.52
CA VAL A 753 25.54 -41.48 -15.89
C VAL A 753 26.41 -40.49 -16.64
N ALA A 754 27.07 -40.92 -17.72
CA ALA A 754 28.03 -40.11 -18.48
C ALA A 754 29.12 -39.48 -17.58
N GLY A 755 29.61 -40.22 -16.55
CA GLY A 755 30.59 -39.71 -15.59
C GLY A 755 30.04 -38.71 -14.56
N VAL A 756 28.71 -38.52 -14.49
CA VAL A 756 28.03 -37.59 -13.58
C VAL A 756 27.23 -38.38 -12.52
N PRO A 757 27.31 -37.99 -11.22
CA PRO A 757 26.46 -38.65 -10.21
C PRO A 757 24.99 -38.20 -10.41
N VAL A 758 24.11 -39.18 -10.57
CA VAL A 758 22.70 -38.97 -10.92
C VAL A 758 21.77 -39.67 -9.92
N ARG A 759 20.68 -39.03 -9.59
CA ARG A 759 19.46 -39.61 -9.01
C ARG A 759 18.48 -39.78 -10.17
N ALA A 760 18.28 -41.01 -10.63
CA ALA A 760 17.35 -41.37 -11.69
C ALA A 760 16.03 -41.82 -11.09
N MET A 761 14.90 -41.26 -11.58
CA MET A 761 13.56 -41.63 -11.16
C MET A 761 12.71 -41.97 -12.38
N ARG A 762 12.00 -43.09 -12.37
CA ARG A 762 11.04 -43.47 -13.41
C ARG A 762 9.65 -42.90 -13.05
N ILE A 763 9.49 -41.66 -13.34
CA ILE A 763 8.29 -40.88 -13.08
C ILE A 763 8.00 -39.96 -14.26
N GLY A 764 6.75 -39.57 -14.46
CA GLY A 764 6.41 -38.68 -15.57
C GLY A 764 5.13 -37.89 -15.35
N PHE A 765 5.04 -36.76 -16.04
CA PHE A 765 3.92 -35.82 -16.00
C PHE A 765 3.11 -35.82 -17.30
N THR A 766 3.71 -36.25 -18.40
CA THR A 766 3.13 -36.22 -19.75
C THR A 766 2.19 -37.38 -20.07
N GLY A 767 2.21 -38.45 -19.27
CA GLY A 767 1.48 -39.65 -19.52
C GLY A 767 2.21 -40.63 -20.46
N GLU A 768 3.49 -40.39 -20.75
CA GLU A 768 4.39 -41.30 -21.49
C GLU A 768 5.40 -41.98 -20.57
N LEU A 769 6.10 -43.00 -21.05
CA LEU A 769 7.31 -43.50 -20.43
C LEU A 769 8.29 -42.35 -20.19
N SER A 770 8.70 -42.15 -18.94
CA SER A 770 9.52 -41.02 -18.55
C SER A 770 10.57 -41.37 -17.52
N TYR A 771 11.74 -40.75 -17.64
CA TYR A 771 12.83 -40.79 -16.68
C TYR A 771 13.22 -39.34 -16.31
N GLU A 772 13.33 -39.06 -15.01
CA GLU A 772 13.94 -37.84 -14.52
C GLU A 772 15.34 -38.12 -14.01
N LEU A 773 16.32 -37.42 -14.56
CA LEU A 773 17.74 -37.53 -14.18
C LEU A 773 18.10 -36.22 -13.44
N HIS A 774 18.38 -36.33 -12.14
CA HIS A 774 18.77 -35.20 -11.31
C HIS A 774 20.26 -35.32 -10.97
N CYS A 775 21.05 -34.29 -11.32
CA CYS A 775 22.47 -34.21 -11.03
C CYS A 775 22.80 -32.97 -10.20
N PRO A 776 23.94 -32.91 -9.49
CA PRO A 776 24.41 -31.64 -8.92
C PRO A 776 24.55 -30.60 -10.02
N THR A 777 24.10 -29.37 -9.74
CA THR A 777 23.93 -28.29 -10.74
C THR A 777 25.23 -27.99 -11.50
N SER A 778 26.42 -28.20 -10.89
CA SER A 778 27.71 -28.00 -11.54
C SER A 778 27.93 -28.97 -12.74
N TYR A 779 27.21 -30.08 -12.81
CA TYR A 779 27.30 -31.07 -13.90
C TYR A 779 26.17 -30.94 -14.92
N ALA A 780 25.30 -29.92 -14.80
CA ALA A 780 24.11 -29.78 -15.63
C ALA A 780 24.41 -29.83 -17.15
N HIS A 781 25.42 -29.08 -17.61
CA HIS A 781 25.82 -29.06 -19.01
C HIS A 781 26.36 -30.41 -19.48
N THR A 782 27.21 -31.06 -18.68
CA THR A 782 27.78 -32.35 -19.02
C THR A 782 26.67 -33.40 -19.24
N LEU A 783 25.73 -33.49 -18.32
CA LEU A 783 24.62 -34.43 -18.43
C LEU A 783 23.67 -34.07 -19.58
N TRP A 784 23.36 -32.76 -19.76
CA TRP A 784 22.52 -32.29 -20.86
C TRP A 784 23.12 -32.67 -22.22
N ASP A 785 24.39 -32.36 -22.43
CA ASP A 785 25.09 -32.67 -23.71
C ASP A 785 25.12 -34.16 -23.97
N ALA A 786 25.37 -35.01 -22.97
CA ALA A 786 25.32 -36.46 -23.09
C ALA A 786 23.91 -36.93 -23.46
N VAL A 787 22.85 -36.41 -22.84
CA VAL A 787 21.46 -36.75 -23.16
C VAL A 787 21.11 -36.35 -24.59
N MET A 788 21.49 -35.15 -25.01
CA MET A 788 21.24 -34.64 -26.36
C MET A 788 22.01 -35.48 -27.41
N ALA A 789 23.25 -35.87 -27.13
CA ALA A 789 24.04 -36.73 -28.01
C ALA A 789 23.46 -38.15 -28.14
N ALA A 790 23.11 -38.78 -27.01
CA ALA A 790 22.48 -40.12 -27.00
C ALA A 790 21.11 -40.09 -27.68
N GLY A 791 20.37 -38.98 -27.50
CA GLY A 791 19.05 -38.79 -28.09
C GLY A 791 19.05 -38.49 -29.59
N HIS A 792 20.18 -38.10 -30.19
CA HIS A 792 20.27 -37.69 -31.61
C HIS A 792 19.79 -38.81 -32.56
N ALA A 793 20.18 -40.03 -32.34
CA ALA A 793 19.76 -41.20 -33.14
C ALA A 793 18.24 -41.52 -33.04
N HIS A 794 17.58 -40.97 -32.02
CA HIS A 794 16.16 -41.16 -31.71
C HIS A 794 15.32 -39.91 -32.03
N GLU A 795 15.93 -38.89 -32.64
CA GLU A 795 15.30 -37.58 -32.94
C GLU A 795 14.78 -36.85 -31.69
N LEU A 796 15.53 -36.99 -30.57
CA LEU A 796 15.19 -36.28 -29.31
C LEU A 796 15.07 -34.79 -29.54
N ARG A 797 13.99 -34.20 -29.05
CA ARG A 797 13.78 -32.74 -29.11
C ARG A 797 13.62 -32.15 -27.73
N PRO A 798 14.24 -30.99 -27.42
CA PRO A 798 13.83 -30.18 -26.31
C PRO A 798 12.39 -29.70 -26.55
N TYR A 799 11.58 -29.71 -25.48
CA TYR A 799 10.22 -29.16 -25.53
C TYR A 799 9.97 -28.19 -24.36
N GLY A 800 9.01 -27.26 -24.53
CA GLY A 800 8.74 -26.22 -23.57
C GLY A 800 7.52 -26.51 -22.69
N LEU A 801 7.25 -25.52 -21.81
CA LEU A 801 6.14 -25.60 -20.87
C LEU A 801 4.77 -25.67 -21.55
N GLU A 802 4.57 -25.01 -22.70
CA GLU A 802 3.27 -25.05 -23.39
C GLU A 802 2.94 -26.45 -23.89
N ALA A 803 3.92 -27.16 -24.49
CA ALA A 803 3.74 -28.54 -24.85
C ALA A 803 3.51 -29.45 -23.62
N SER A 804 4.24 -29.21 -22.53
CA SER A 804 4.03 -29.91 -21.25
C SER A 804 2.61 -29.69 -20.70
N ARG A 805 2.06 -28.48 -20.80
CA ARG A 805 0.68 -28.14 -20.38
C ARG A 805 -0.38 -28.89 -21.19
N ILE A 806 -0.16 -29.05 -22.49
CA ILE A 806 -1.06 -29.84 -23.37
C ILE A 806 -0.98 -31.32 -22.99
N LEU A 807 0.23 -31.88 -22.93
CA LEU A 807 0.49 -33.30 -22.65
C LEU A 807 -0.09 -33.74 -21.29
N ARG A 808 0.10 -32.93 -20.23
CA ARG A 808 -0.46 -33.21 -18.91
C ARG A 808 -1.99 -33.18 -18.92
N LEU A 809 -2.59 -32.19 -19.68
CA LEU A 809 -4.04 -32.05 -19.76
C LEU A 809 -4.66 -33.23 -20.50
N GLU A 810 -4.02 -33.74 -21.57
CA GLU A 810 -4.41 -34.98 -22.26
C GLU A 810 -4.43 -36.17 -21.31
N LYS A 811 -3.47 -36.24 -20.38
CA LYS A 811 -3.39 -37.32 -19.36
C LYS A 811 -4.35 -37.06 -18.19
N GLY A 812 -4.84 -35.85 -18.04
CA GLY A 812 -5.72 -35.48 -16.92
C GLY A 812 -4.97 -35.15 -15.64
N HIS A 813 -3.68 -34.88 -15.70
CA HIS A 813 -2.90 -34.43 -14.56
C HIS A 813 -3.22 -32.99 -14.25
N ILE A 814 -3.39 -32.64 -12.96
CA ILE A 814 -3.70 -31.30 -12.50
C ILE A 814 -2.45 -30.41 -12.47
N LEU A 815 -2.69 -29.11 -12.48
CA LEU A 815 -1.71 -28.08 -12.07
C LEU A 815 -2.18 -27.41 -10.79
N ILE A 816 -1.34 -27.47 -9.77
CA ILE A 816 -1.59 -26.76 -8.50
C ILE A 816 -1.69 -25.26 -8.77
N GLY A 817 -2.73 -24.62 -8.23
CA GLY A 817 -3.02 -23.20 -8.41
C GLY A 817 -3.82 -22.85 -9.67
N GLN A 818 -3.92 -23.75 -10.66
CA GLN A 818 -4.78 -23.62 -11.83
C GLN A 818 -6.03 -24.50 -11.71
N ASP A 819 -5.83 -25.80 -11.47
CA ASP A 819 -6.91 -26.77 -11.27
C ASP A 819 -7.25 -26.96 -9.79
N THR A 820 -6.58 -26.24 -8.90
CA THR A 820 -6.87 -26.20 -7.46
C THR A 820 -7.02 -24.76 -7.00
N ASP A 821 -7.80 -24.57 -5.96
CA ASP A 821 -7.98 -23.30 -5.24
C ASP A 821 -7.79 -23.53 -3.73
N ALA A 822 -7.94 -22.47 -2.92
CA ALA A 822 -7.78 -22.58 -1.47
C ALA A 822 -8.85 -23.46 -0.77
N LEU A 823 -9.84 -23.94 -1.50
CA LEU A 823 -10.96 -24.74 -0.98
C LEU A 823 -10.94 -26.19 -1.49
N THR A 824 -10.14 -26.50 -2.48
CA THR A 824 -10.11 -27.80 -3.15
C THR A 824 -9.65 -28.91 -2.21
N SER A 825 -10.49 -29.94 -2.05
CA SER A 825 -10.13 -31.16 -1.34
C SER A 825 -9.59 -32.24 -2.28
N PRO A 826 -8.81 -33.20 -1.79
CA PRO A 826 -8.34 -34.33 -2.61
C PRO A 826 -9.47 -35.12 -3.27
N ASP A 827 -10.58 -35.30 -2.59
CA ASP A 827 -11.74 -36.06 -3.08
C ASP A 827 -12.45 -35.34 -4.24
N GLU A 828 -12.48 -33.98 -4.25
CA GLU A 828 -13.00 -33.21 -5.39
C GLU A 828 -12.18 -33.40 -6.68
N LEU A 829 -10.90 -33.73 -6.54
CA LEU A 829 -9.97 -34.02 -7.63
C LEU A 829 -10.03 -35.47 -8.13
N GLY A 830 -10.74 -36.36 -7.41
CA GLY A 830 -10.69 -37.79 -7.66
C GLY A 830 -9.39 -38.44 -7.15
N PHE A 831 -8.74 -37.86 -6.14
CA PHE A 831 -7.45 -38.30 -5.60
C PHE A 831 -7.61 -39.14 -4.30
N GLU A 832 -8.73 -39.86 -4.16
CA GLU A 832 -8.92 -40.78 -3.04
C GLU A 832 -7.82 -41.84 -2.95
N TRP A 833 -7.24 -42.24 -4.08
CA TRP A 833 -6.11 -43.18 -4.20
C TRP A 833 -4.83 -42.63 -3.55
N ALA A 834 -4.66 -41.29 -3.51
CA ALA A 834 -3.50 -40.64 -2.89
C ALA A 834 -3.65 -40.47 -1.38
N ILE A 835 -4.73 -40.96 -0.76
CA ILE A 835 -4.99 -40.88 0.67
C ILE A 835 -4.84 -42.25 1.31
N SER A 836 -3.92 -42.37 2.26
CA SER A 836 -3.77 -43.64 3.00
C SER A 836 -5.01 -43.92 3.85
N LYS A 837 -5.57 -45.11 3.66
CA LYS A 837 -6.73 -45.60 4.42
C LYS A 837 -6.37 -46.07 5.84
N THR A 838 -5.10 -46.37 6.11
CA THR A 838 -4.67 -47.09 7.33
C THR A 838 -3.89 -46.21 8.32
N LYS A 839 -3.30 -45.07 7.87
CA LYS A 839 -2.49 -44.29 8.78
C LYS A 839 -3.36 -43.45 9.74
N PRO A 840 -2.93 -43.32 11.00
CA PRO A 840 -3.76 -42.69 12.02
C PRO A 840 -3.87 -41.17 11.85
N PHE A 841 -2.84 -40.54 11.31
CA PHE A 841 -2.76 -39.08 11.24
C PHE A 841 -1.99 -38.60 9.99
N PHE A 842 -2.44 -37.50 9.43
CA PHE A 842 -1.72 -36.53 8.60
C PHE A 842 -2.38 -35.17 8.73
N VAL A 843 -1.67 -34.10 8.41
CA VAL A 843 -2.20 -32.74 8.45
C VAL A 843 -3.46 -32.66 7.57
N GLY A 844 -4.60 -32.27 8.14
CA GLY A 844 -5.89 -32.18 7.44
C GLY A 844 -6.72 -33.46 7.37
N LYS A 845 -6.27 -34.63 7.90
CA LYS A 845 -7.03 -35.86 7.83
C LYS A 845 -8.46 -35.74 8.34
N ARG A 846 -8.63 -35.22 9.55
CA ARG A 846 -9.96 -35.06 10.17
C ARG A 846 -10.89 -34.19 9.31
N SER A 847 -10.36 -33.09 8.78
CA SER A 847 -11.12 -32.17 7.95
C SER A 847 -11.51 -32.80 6.61
N THR A 848 -10.62 -33.59 6.00
CA THR A 848 -10.89 -34.39 4.78
C THR A 848 -12.02 -35.39 5.04
N GLU A 849 -11.97 -36.15 6.15
CA GLU A 849 -13.03 -37.08 6.53
C GLU A 849 -14.37 -36.38 6.79
N MET A 850 -14.37 -35.23 7.48
CA MET A 850 -15.57 -34.43 7.70
C MET A 850 -16.20 -33.94 6.40
N ARG A 851 -15.39 -33.46 5.45
CA ARG A 851 -15.86 -33.02 4.12
C ARG A 851 -16.47 -34.20 3.34
N ARG A 852 -15.81 -35.35 3.34
CA ARG A 852 -16.31 -36.58 2.70
C ARG A 852 -17.66 -36.99 3.27
N ASN A 853 -17.84 -36.96 4.58
CA ASN A 853 -19.10 -37.32 5.25
C ASN A 853 -20.24 -36.34 4.95
N LYS A 854 -19.93 -35.08 4.64
CA LYS A 854 -20.93 -34.07 4.22
C LYS A 854 -21.34 -34.20 2.75
N GLY A 855 -20.64 -35.02 1.98
CA GLY A 855 -20.78 -35.08 0.52
C GLY A 855 -19.92 -34.05 -0.19
N LEU A 856 -19.54 -34.36 -1.41
CA LEU A 856 -18.68 -33.48 -2.23
C LEU A 856 -19.55 -32.43 -2.94
N PRO A 857 -19.28 -31.15 -2.75
CA PRO A 857 -20.06 -30.09 -3.40
C PRO A 857 -19.82 -30.02 -4.90
N ARG A 858 -18.66 -30.48 -5.36
CA ARG A 858 -18.24 -30.45 -6.78
C ARG A 858 -17.22 -31.55 -7.05
N LYS A 859 -17.02 -31.89 -8.31
CA LYS A 859 -15.99 -32.83 -8.80
C LYS A 859 -15.28 -32.29 -10.01
N LEU A 860 -14.01 -32.60 -10.15
CA LEU A 860 -13.24 -32.33 -11.36
C LEU A 860 -13.63 -33.33 -12.44
N VAL A 861 -14.02 -32.82 -13.60
CA VAL A 861 -14.45 -33.63 -14.76
C VAL A 861 -13.75 -33.16 -16.02
N GLY A 862 -13.76 -34.02 -17.04
CA GLY A 862 -13.32 -33.67 -18.39
C GLY A 862 -14.48 -33.19 -19.28
N LEU A 863 -14.18 -32.24 -20.16
CA LEU A 863 -15.09 -31.73 -21.20
C LEU A 863 -14.34 -31.65 -22.53
N THR A 864 -15.09 -31.78 -23.68
CA THR A 864 -14.52 -31.63 -25.01
C THR A 864 -15.35 -30.67 -25.85
N PHE A 865 -14.71 -29.96 -26.81
CA PHE A 865 -15.35 -28.96 -27.64
C PHE A 865 -14.86 -29.07 -29.09
N ASP A 866 -15.73 -29.46 -29.98
CA ASP A 866 -15.40 -29.73 -31.38
C ASP A 866 -15.79 -28.57 -32.33
N GLY A 867 -16.43 -27.52 -31.81
CA GLY A 867 -16.89 -26.39 -32.58
C GLY A 867 -15.96 -25.18 -32.60
N PRO A 868 -16.30 -24.12 -33.36
CA PRO A 868 -15.51 -22.90 -33.42
C PRO A 868 -15.59 -22.05 -32.15
N ASP A 869 -16.60 -22.26 -31.34
CA ASP A 869 -16.79 -21.53 -30.07
C ASP A 869 -16.20 -22.37 -28.92
N VAL A 870 -15.03 -21.94 -28.43
CA VAL A 870 -14.32 -22.60 -27.36
C VAL A 870 -14.39 -21.74 -26.10
N PRO A 871 -14.74 -22.31 -24.94
CA PRO A 871 -14.70 -21.59 -23.70
C PRO A 871 -13.26 -21.23 -23.31
N GLY A 872 -13.08 -20.21 -22.49
CA GLY A 872 -11.81 -19.92 -21.83
C GLY A 872 -11.80 -20.45 -20.40
N GLU A 873 -10.64 -20.36 -19.76
CA GLU A 873 -10.53 -20.59 -18.32
C GLU A 873 -11.49 -19.66 -17.54
N SER A 874 -12.01 -20.14 -16.42
CA SER A 874 -13.02 -19.47 -15.58
C SER A 874 -14.41 -19.27 -16.23
N CYS A 875 -14.66 -19.81 -17.42
CA CYS A 875 -16.01 -19.82 -18.01
C CYS A 875 -16.96 -20.67 -17.16
N LEU A 876 -18.19 -20.18 -16.97
CA LEU A 876 -19.18 -20.87 -16.14
C LEU A 876 -19.74 -22.10 -16.87
N VAL A 877 -19.88 -23.19 -16.12
CA VAL A 877 -20.66 -24.35 -16.49
C VAL A 877 -22.06 -24.17 -15.93
N LEU A 878 -23.07 -24.35 -16.80
CA LEU A 878 -24.47 -24.10 -16.50
C LEU A 878 -25.32 -25.36 -16.69
N ARG A 879 -26.34 -25.53 -15.87
CA ARG A 879 -27.49 -26.39 -16.08
C ARG A 879 -28.75 -25.53 -16.03
N ASP A 880 -29.52 -25.49 -17.07
CA ASP A 880 -30.77 -24.70 -17.14
C ASP A 880 -30.58 -23.25 -16.68
N ASP A 881 -29.52 -22.58 -17.18
CA ASP A 881 -29.10 -21.22 -16.82
C ASP A 881 -28.59 -21.03 -15.39
N VAL A 882 -28.55 -22.06 -14.56
CA VAL A 882 -27.99 -22.01 -13.20
C VAL A 882 -26.51 -22.39 -13.26
N PRO A 883 -25.61 -21.58 -12.68
CA PRO A 883 -24.19 -21.94 -12.56
C PRO A 883 -24.01 -23.17 -11.68
N VAL A 884 -23.43 -24.23 -12.24
CA VAL A 884 -23.13 -25.50 -11.55
C VAL A 884 -21.62 -25.79 -11.51
N GLY A 885 -20.80 -24.90 -12.08
CA GLY A 885 -19.36 -25.09 -12.09
C GLY A 885 -18.60 -24.07 -12.92
N HIS A 886 -17.32 -24.34 -13.13
CA HIS A 886 -16.45 -23.51 -13.96
C HIS A 886 -15.31 -24.31 -14.57
N VAL A 887 -14.81 -23.85 -15.72
CA VAL A 887 -13.66 -24.41 -16.43
C VAL A 887 -12.37 -23.96 -15.74
N THR A 888 -11.44 -24.88 -15.46
CA THR A 888 -10.14 -24.58 -14.84
C THR A 888 -9.00 -24.56 -15.88
N SER A 889 -8.98 -25.55 -16.77
CA SER A 889 -8.01 -25.66 -17.86
C SER A 889 -8.72 -25.92 -19.16
N VAL A 890 -8.28 -25.31 -20.26
CA VAL A 890 -8.76 -25.63 -21.62
C VAL A 890 -7.64 -25.39 -22.64
N LEU A 891 -7.36 -26.38 -23.47
CA LEU A 891 -6.33 -26.32 -24.50
C LEU A 891 -6.75 -27.13 -25.73
N TRP A 892 -6.19 -26.76 -26.89
CA TRP A 892 -6.23 -27.58 -28.08
C TRP A 892 -5.32 -28.77 -27.91
N SER A 893 -5.80 -30.00 -28.11
CA SER A 893 -5.01 -31.22 -28.14
C SER A 893 -4.71 -31.60 -29.59
N PRO A 894 -3.46 -31.49 -30.05
CA PRO A 894 -3.08 -31.96 -31.37
C PRO A 894 -3.13 -33.49 -31.45
N THR A 895 -2.96 -34.19 -30.35
CA THR A 895 -3.04 -35.66 -30.28
C THR A 895 -4.47 -36.16 -30.54
N LEU A 896 -5.47 -35.46 -30.01
CA LEU A 896 -6.89 -35.87 -30.06
C LEU A 896 -7.67 -35.07 -31.11
N ASN A 897 -7.06 -34.08 -31.73
CA ASN A 897 -7.67 -33.15 -32.70
C ASN A 897 -8.97 -32.50 -32.21
N THR A 898 -8.99 -32.11 -30.94
CA THR A 898 -10.13 -31.44 -30.30
C THR A 898 -9.67 -30.56 -29.13
N HIS A 899 -10.50 -29.61 -28.71
CA HIS A 899 -10.26 -28.88 -27.47
C HIS A 899 -10.71 -29.73 -26.28
N ILE A 900 -9.84 -29.87 -25.31
CA ILE A 900 -10.07 -30.59 -24.06
C ILE A 900 -10.02 -29.62 -22.90
N ALA A 901 -10.83 -29.87 -21.89
CA ALA A 901 -10.88 -29.00 -20.71
C ALA A 901 -11.10 -29.79 -19.42
N LEU A 902 -10.52 -29.31 -18.33
CA LEU A 902 -10.92 -29.69 -16.98
C LEU A 902 -11.90 -28.63 -16.43
N ALA A 903 -12.89 -29.10 -15.70
CA ALA A 903 -13.89 -28.23 -15.07
C ALA A 903 -14.35 -28.82 -13.74
N TYR A 904 -14.60 -27.97 -12.77
CA TYR A 904 -15.42 -28.38 -11.62
C TYR A 904 -16.88 -28.32 -12.02
N VAL A 905 -17.62 -29.36 -11.64
CA VAL A 905 -19.06 -29.42 -11.86
C VAL A 905 -19.71 -29.91 -10.55
N HIS A 906 -20.88 -29.37 -10.21
CA HIS A 906 -21.64 -29.76 -9.02
C HIS A 906 -21.88 -31.28 -8.96
N GLY A 907 -21.89 -31.86 -7.77
CA GLY A 907 -21.85 -33.32 -7.59
C GLY A 907 -22.84 -34.13 -8.42
N ASP A 908 -24.06 -33.68 -8.52
CA ASP A 908 -25.15 -34.34 -9.27
C ASP A 908 -24.94 -34.25 -10.79
N ASP A 909 -24.34 -33.16 -11.28
CA ASP A 909 -24.09 -32.91 -12.69
C ASP A 909 -22.73 -33.50 -13.15
N ALA A 910 -21.87 -33.93 -12.22
CA ALA A 910 -20.54 -34.49 -12.49
C ALA A 910 -20.59 -35.95 -12.95
N THR A 911 -21.79 -36.54 -13.16
CA THR A 911 -21.93 -37.92 -13.64
C THR A 911 -21.48 -38.00 -15.09
N GLN A 912 -20.65 -38.97 -15.41
CA GLN A 912 -20.21 -39.19 -16.79
C GLN A 912 -21.42 -39.44 -17.72
N GLY A 913 -21.45 -38.74 -18.82
CA GLY A 913 -22.57 -38.73 -19.77
C GLY A 913 -23.58 -37.62 -19.57
N SER A 914 -23.58 -36.90 -18.46
CA SER A 914 -24.42 -35.73 -18.24
C SER A 914 -24.13 -34.63 -19.24
N GLN A 915 -25.17 -33.94 -19.74
CA GLN A 915 -25.01 -32.77 -20.57
C GLN A 915 -24.97 -31.51 -19.74
N VAL A 916 -24.02 -30.65 -20.04
CA VAL A 916 -23.86 -29.34 -19.42
C VAL A 916 -23.62 -28.28 -20.50
N THR A 917 -23.93 -27.04 -20.18
CA THR A 917 -23.70 -25.89 -21.08
C THR A 917 -22.58 -25.03 -20.55
N VAL A 918 -21.57 -24.71 -21.37
CA VAL A 918 -20.53 -23.75 -20.97
C VAL A 918 -20.79 -22.40 -21.62
N LYS A 919 -20.80 -21.35 -20.81
CA LYS A 919 -20.99 -19.96 -21.27
C LYS A 919 -19.63 -19.35 -21.61
N CYS A 920 -19.31 -19.24 -22.88
CA CYS A 920 -18.08 -18.64 -23.37
C CYS A 920 -17.98 -17.14 -23.07
N ARG A 921 -16.75 -16.58 -23.08
CA ARG A 921 -16.50 -15.15 -22.83
C ARG A 921 -17.22 -14.21 -23.80
N ASN A 922 -17.46 -14.65 -25.04
CA ASN A 922 -18.21 -13.90 -26.04
C ASN A 922 -19.74 -13.96 -25.83
N GLY A 923 -20.21 -14.61 -24.75
CA GLY A 923 -21.62 -14.77 -24.40
C GLY A 923 -22.32 -15.95 -25.07
N LYS A 924 -21.68 -16.63 -26.03
CA LYS A 924 -22.20 -17.84 -26.65
C LYS A 924 -22.25 -18.99 -25.65
N ARG A 925 -23.11 -19.96 -25.92
CA ARG A 925 -23.33 -21.14 -25.10
C ARG A 925 -23.00 -22.38 -25.92
N VAL A 926 -22.18 -23.24 -25.35
CA VAL A 926 -21.77 -24.50 -25.99
C VAL A 926 -22.22 -25.65 -25.10
N VAL A 927 -22.99 -26.56 -25.64
CA VAL A 927 -23.39 -27.80 -24.97
C VAL A 927 -22.26 -28.82 -25.13
N THR A 928 -21.91 -29.47 -24.03
CA THR A 928 -20.91 -30.52 -23.99
C THR A 928 -21.33 -31.64 -23.04
N THR A 929 -20.66 -32.78 -23.12
CA THR A 929 -20.91 -33.92 -22.28
C THR A 929 -19.80 -34.12 -21.26
N VAL A 930 -20.17 -34.33 -20.00
CA VAL A 930 -19.25 -34.65 -18.91
C VAL A 930 -18.61 -36.02 -19.14
N ARG A 931 -17.32 -36.10 -19.01
CA ARG A 931 -16.51 -37.31 -19.14
C ARG A 931 -15.44 -37.40 -18.06
N GLY A 932 -14.74 -38.54 -17.99
CA GLY A 932 -13.57 -38.66 -17.13
C GLY A 932 -12.50 -37.63 -17.52
N HIS A 933 -11.74 -37.16 -16.56
CA HIS A 933 -10.73 -36.11 -16.76
C HIS A 933 -9.45 -36.63 -17.47
N THR A 934 -9.29 -37.97 -17.67
CA THR A 934 -8.20 -38.55 -18.47
C THR A 934 -8.68 -38.71 -19.90
N PHE A 935 -8.09 -37.99 -20.84
CA PHE A 935 -8.48 -37.98 -22.26
C PHE A 935 -7.65 -38.95 -23.10
N PHE A 936 -6.39 -39.15 -22.70
CA PHE A 936 -5.42 -39.94 -23.42
C PHE A 936 -4.84 -41.06 -22.52
N ASP A 937 -4.79 -42.29 -23.03
CA ASP A 937 -4.27 -43.49 -22.33
C ASP A 937 -4.80 -43.67 -20.89
N PRO A 938 -6.12 -43.82 -20.69
CA PRO A 938 -6.73 -43.94 -19.36
C PRO A 938 -6.25 -45.19 -18.58
N GLU A 939 -5.76 -46.21 -19.30
CA GLU A 939 -5.27 -47.46 -18.71
C GLU A 939 -3.78 -47.44 -18.35
N ASN A 940 -3.08 -46.30 -18.50
CA ASN A 940 -1.64 -46.13 -18.24
C ASN A 940 -0.71 -47.05 -19.01
N LYS A 941 -1.14 -47.65 -20.11
CA LYS A 941 -0.34 -48.60 -20.91
C LYS A 941 0.97 -47.97 -21.43
N ARG A 942 0.96 -46.68 -21.70
CA ARG A 942 2.14 -45.99 -22.23
C ARG A 942 3.20 -45.65 -21.18
N GLN A 943 2.81 -45.58 -19.91
CA GLN A 943 3.75 -45.34 -18.80
C GLN A 943 4.39 -46.65 -18.30
N GLU A 944 3.71 -47.75 -18.46
CA GLU A 944 4.12 -49.05 -17.90
C GLU A 944 4.98 -49.90 -18.84
N VAL A 945 5.21 -49.47 -20.09
CA VAL A 945 6.03 -50.21 -21.10
C VAL A 945 7.49 -50.39 -20.72
#